data_982acef616f172d2fe8302eeb05570b2
#
_entry.id   982acef616f172d2fe8302eeb05570b2
#
_cell.length_a   1.000
_cell.length_b   1.000
_cell.length_c   1.000
_cell.angle_alpha   90.00
_cell.angle_beta   90.00
_cell.angle_gamma   90.00
#
_symmetry.space_group_name_H-M   'P 1'
#
loop_
_entity.id
_entity.type
_entity.pdbx_description
1 polymer ?
#
loop_
_entity_poly.entity_id
_entity_poly.type
_entity_poly.pdbx_seq_one_letter_code
_entity_poly.pdbx_strand_id
1 'polypeptide(L)'
;MDELRLRESDDIQGDVIAGFKKDQMTLLFLKFEDAARARTWVKALEPQISTTRQVATFNAAFSKARKAAAGDDPKALKATWINVGFTYEGLRELAGKDPLPSVPPGSGLEAFKQGSDKRAIGDTGDSSPERWLFGNGKGQPVHAVLTVASDTVQDLHATVRQQREACAAAKIVIVFQQDAATLPGSRRGKEHFGFKDGISEPGVIGFDEPDPVKPAYVKGHHGTRLIPPGEFVIGLDRVGGVPHETPGWADNGSFQVVRRLDQDVPGFWSQVAGQLKVLKEAKVVPPEATVEWLAARLVGRWRSGTPVATCPHADRPSNALAGEDNDFGYRNDPEGFITPLFSHLRKTNPRDGLQEKPGDPPFDEDPVMDRRRIIRRGAPYGAPFDPASEGPGGPDEKRGLLFVCYQSDLVQQFEFIQKAWIDSPNFPPNRKDKPGPDGMVGAAGKLNYETPGKTTQLTLSQFVVTEGSVYAFVPSLRLLRLLGDGRLTDEPPADVRPTDAFLPIPGMQRDNRKSWYWAYGTGGDGGSVCRTISISDGDEHTDVRERPDRPLSTWPCYAGVTKVDAVLPVPDEQRINGRSRFWLFHTVEGRQVYRLISIADGAETGLTPEQAGRLDRPDRALSAWESFSGMQQVDAFLPVPDMQRQGGKSYYWVFHTLMGNQVYRLISIADGTAHQDVIERGDRGLDLWRSLNGITRVDEFLAVPDMQRINGLSLFWVFHQDQYRIIVIRDGRGHEDQITVDDRPLTMWRSLAG
;
A
#
# COMPACT_ATOMS: atom_id res chain seq x y z
N MET A 1 -9.67 4.90 18.95
CA MET A 1 -9.10 6.00 18.14
C MET A 1 -8.08 5.30 17.25
N ASP A 2 -8.46 5.03 16.01
CA ASP A 2 -7.48 4.55 15.05
C ASP A 2 -6.52 5.69 14.80
N GLU A 3 -5.36 5.57 15.40
CA GLU A 3 -4.25 6.48 15.23
C GLU A 3 -3.88 6.54 13.74
N LEU A 4 -3.32 7.64 13.30
CA LEU A 4 -2.95 7.94 11.92
C LEU A 4 -1.82 7.00 11.43
N ARG A 5 -2.04 5.68 11.51
CA ARG A 5 -1.06 4.61 11.27
C ARG A 5 -0.40 4.69 9.90
N LEU A 6 -1.13 5.19 8.90
CA LEU A 6 -0.57 5.32 7.55
C LEU A 6 0.53 6.39 7.47
N ARG A 7 0.54 7.38 8.37
CA ARG A 7 1.66 8.37 8.44
C ARG A 7 2.98 7.73 8.84
N GLU A 8 2.93 6.61 9.54
CA GLU A 8 4.10 5.90 10.05
C GLU A 8 4.59 4.80 9.09
N SER A 9 3.98 4.66 7.92
CA SER A 9 4.34 3.61 6.97
C SER A 9 5.70 3.85 6.32
N ASP A 10 6.62 2.90 6.49
CA ASP A 10 7.88 2.81 5.76
C ASP A 10 7.79 1.88 4.55
N ASP A 11 6.65 1.26 4.30
CA ASP A 11 6.46 0.32 3.20
C ASP A 11 5.73 0.94 2.00
N ILE A 12 4.87 1.95 2.22
CA ILE A 12 4.18 2.68 1.15
C ILE A 12 5.08 3.80 0.63
N GLN A 13 5.27 3.90 -0.70
CA GLN A 13 6.04 4.99 -1.30
C GLN A 13 5.37 6.35 -1.05
N GLY A 14 6.20 7.37 -0.80
CA GLY A 14 5.78 8.64 -0.22
C GLY A 14 4.87 9.50 -1.09
N ASP A 15 4.86 9.33 -2.42
CA ASP A 15 4.00 10.10 -3.31
C ASP A 15 2.55 9.61 -3.32
N VAL A 16 2.31 8.34 -2.97
CA VAL A 16 0.98 7.72 -3.07
C VAL A 16 -0.04 8.43 -2.19
N ILE A 17 0.22 8.51 -0.87
CA ILE A 17 -0.71 9.14 0.08
C ILE A 17 -0.22 10.52 0.51
N ALA A 18 1.00 10.63 1.02
CA ALA A 18 1.52 11.87 1.59
C ALA A 18 1.72 12.98 0.53
N GLY A 19 2.12 12.58 -0.68
CA GLY A 19 2.35 13.48 -1.80
C GLY A 19 3.59 14.35 -1.63
N PHE A 20 4.42 14.43 -2.65
CA PHE A 20 5.71 15.13 -2.60
C PHE A 20 5.56 16.64 -2.39
N LYS A 21 4.52 17.25 -2.97
CA LYS A 21 4.21 18.70 -2.84
C LYS A 21 5.44 19.59 -3.12
N LYS A 22 6.16 19.28 -4.20
CA LYS A 22 7.37 19.98 -4.63
C LYS A 22 7.10 20.87 -5.84
N ASP A 23 7.86 21.95 -5.96
CA ASP A 23 7.72 22.90 -7.06
C ASP A 23 8.34 22.42 -8.38
N GLN A 24 9.27 21.47 -8.32
CA GLN A 24 10.00 20.96 -9.46
C GLN A 24 9.86 19.45 -9.54
N MET A 25 9.65 18.92 -10.75
CA MET A 25 9.47 17.47 -10.98
C MET A 25 10.07 17.07 -12.32
N THR A 26 10.66 15.89 -12.37
CA THR A 26 11.07 15.22 -13.61
C THR A 26 10.57 13.77 -13.57
N LEU A 27 9.93 13.33 -14.65
CA LEU A 27 9.63 11.92 -14.88
C LEU A 27 10.57 11.36 -15.95
N LEU A 28 11.21 10.23 -15.64
CA LEU A 28 12.00 9.44 -16.59
C LEU A 28 11.22 8.17 -16.92
N PHE A 29 10.97 7.95 -18.21
CA PHE A 29 10.33 6.76 -18.74
C PHE A 29 11.42 5.80 -19.21
N LEU A 30 11.50 4.63 -18.60
CA LEU A 30 12.66 3.75 -18.67
C LEU A 30 12.30 2.43 -19.38
N LYS A 31 13.24 1.92 -20.19
CA LYS A 31 13.18 0.60 -20.79
C LYS A 31 14.37 -0.24 -20.34
N PHE A 32 14.12 -1.44 -19.87
CA PHE A 32 15.14 -2.42 -19.51
C PHE A 32 15.60 -3.17 -20.76
N GLU A 33 16.91 -3.26 -20.95
CA GLU A 33 17.53 -4.08 -22.00
C GLU A 33 18.06 -5.40 -21.46
N ASP A 34 18.25 -5.51 -20.14
CA ASP A 34 18.78 -6.67 -19.43
C ASP A 34 18.15 -6.77 -18.05
N ALA A 35 17.43 -7.85 -17.79
CA ALA A 35 16.71 -8.07 -16.54
C ALA A 35 17.63 -8.14 -15.32
N ALA A 36 18.81 -8.75 -15.42
CA ALA A 36 19.73 -8.88 -14.28
C ALA A 36 20.31 -7.52 -13.87
N ARG A 37 20.65 -6.68 -14.87
CA ARG A 37 21.11 -5.31 -14.64
C ARG A 37 19.99 -4.42 -14.09
N ALA A 38 18.77 -4.58 -14.60
CA ALA A 38 17.61 -3.88 -14.10
C ALA A 38 17.35 -4.23 -12.62
N ARG A 39 17.46 -5.50 -12.22
CA ARG A 39 17.38 -5.94 -10.81
C ARG A 39 18.47 -5.29 -9.95
N THR A 40 19.71 -5.26 -10.45
CA THR A 40 20.80 -4.57 -9.74
C THR A 40 20.52 -3.08 -9.54
N TRP A 41 19.95 -2.42 -10.56
CA TRP A 41 19.52 -1.04 -10.46
C TRP A 41 18.40 -0.86 -9.44
N VAL A 42 17.38 -1.75 -9.42
CA VAL A 42 16.29 -1.70 -8.42
C VAL A 42 16.85 -1.83 -6.99
N LYS A 43 17.82 -2.74 -6.76
CA LYS A 43 18.49 -2.86 -5.44
C LYS A 43 19.20 -1.58 -5.02
N ALA A 44 19.85 -0.90 -5.95
CA ALA A 44 20.57 0.36 -5.66
C ALA A 44 19.60 1.54 -5.51
N LEU A 45 18.45 1.49 -6.14
CA LEU A 45 17.41 2.52 -6.09
C LEU A 45 16.57 2.42 -4.82
N GLU A 46 16.24 1.21 -4.34
CA GLU A 46 15.30 0.99 -3.22
C GLU A 46 15.62 1.84 -1.99
N PRO A 47 16.86 1.93 -1.49
CA PRO A 47 17.18 2.76 -0.33
C PRO A 47 16.99 4.28 -0.56
N GLN A 48 16.85 4.72 -1.82
CA GLN A 48 16.65 6.12 -2.20
C GLN A 48 15.17 6.47 -2.34
N ILE A 49 14.28 5.46 -2.38
CA ILE A 49 12.83 5.67 -2.50
C ILE A 49 12.30 6.26 -1.20
N SER A 50 11.56 7.35 -1.33
CA SER A 50 10.99 8.06 -0.18
C SER A 50 9.76 7.33 0.34
N THR A 51 9.69 7.12 1.66
CA THR A 51 8.54 6.46 2.32
C THR A 51 7.46 7.47 2.69
N THR A 52 6.24 6.98 2.92
CA THR A 52 5.13 7.81 3.40
C THR A 52 5.48 8.49 4.72
N ARG A 53 6.14 7.80 5.67
CA ARG A 53 6.60 8.39 6.94
C ARG A 53 7.54 9.56 6.72
N GLN A 54 8.56 9.40 5.87
CA GLN A 54 9.54 10.46 5.60
C GLN A 54 8.87 11.69 5.03
N VAL A 55 8.01 11.51 4.02
CA VAL A 55 7.32 12.62 3.34
C VAL A 55 6.30 13.29 4.27
N ALA A 56 5.52 12.51 5.03
CA ALA A 56 4.54 13.05 5.98
C ALA A 56 5.21 13.86 7.08
N THR A 57 6.32 13.36 7.65
CA THR A 57 7.11 14.07 8.67
C THR A 57 7.66 15.39 8.14
N PHE A 58 8.23 15.38 6.93
CA PHE A 58 8.73 16.60 6.29
C PHE A 58 7.59 17.59 6.02
N ASN A 59 6.48 17.14 5.44
CA ASN A 59 5.33 18.00 5.13
C ASN A 59 4.74 18.66 6.39
N ALA A 60 4.70 17.95 7.51
CA ALA A 60 4.27 18.50 8.79
C ALA A 60 5.22 19.58 9.32
N ALA A 61 6.54 19.32 9.27
CA ALA A 61 7.57 20.27 9.65
C ALA A 61 7.54 21.52 8.76
N PHE A 62 7.42 21.35 7.45
CA PHE A 62 7.32 22.44 6.48
C PHE A 62 6.07 23.30 6.73
N SER A 63 4.90 22.67 6.93
CA SER A 63 3.66 23.39 7.20
C SER A 63 3.73 24.20 8.51
N LYS A 64 4.36 23.62 9.55
CA LYS A 64 4.58 24.32 10.84
C LYS A 64 5.49 25.53 10.66
N ALA A 65 6.61 25.37 9.93
CA ALA A 65 7.57 26.46 9.68
C ALA A 65 6.95 27.57 8.81
N ARG A 66 6.17 27.22 7.77
CA ARG A 66 5.46 28.17 6.93
C ARG A 66 4.41 28.98 7.69
N LYS A 67 3.66 28.36 8.60
CA LYS A 67 2.73 29.07 9.49
C LYS A 67 3.47 30.07 10.39
N ALA A 68 4.62 29.69 10.94
CA ALA A 68 5.45 30.57 11.77
C ALA A 68 6.06 31.74 10.98
N ALA A 69 6.28 31.58 9.64
CA ALA A 69 6.77 32.60 8.73
C ALA A 69 5.66 33.41 8.02
N ALA A 70 4.47 33.49 8.61
CA ALA A 70 3.30 34.20 8.06
C ALA A 70 2.91 33.82 6.61
N GLY A 71 3.23 32.58 6.19
CA GLY A 71 2.91 32.05 4.87
C GLY A 71 4.08 31.96 3.88
N ASP A 72 5.24 32.52 4.23
CA ASP A 72 6.46 32.37 3.41
C ASP A 72 7.04 30.97 3.49
N ASP A 73 7.56 30.47 2.38
CA ASP A 73 8.19 29.17 2.32
C ASP A 73 9.51 29.12 3.10
N PRO A 74 9.71 28.13 3.99
CA PRO A 74 10.90 28.05 4.84
C PRO A 74 12.14 27.74 3.98
N LYS A 75 13.10 28.66 3.91
CA LYS A 75 14.32 28.54 3.10
C LYS A 75 15.23 27.40 3.54
N ALA A 76 15.22 27.05 4.83
CA ALA A 76 16.08 26.02 5.41
C ALA A 76 15.54 24.57 5.24
N LEU A 77 14.25 24.41 4.94
CA LEU A 77 13.63 23.10 4.75
C LEU A 77 13.52 22.79 3.26
N LYS A 78 14.42 21.97 2.75
CA LYS A 78 14.47 21.50 1.38
C LYS A 78 14.57 19.98 1.37
N ALA A 79 13.91 19.35 0.41
CA ALA A 79 13.99 17.91 0.19
C ALA A 79 13.86 17.58 -1.30
N THR A 80 14.48 16.47 -1.68
CA THR A 80 14.29 15.83 -2.98
C THR A 80 13.79 14.41 -2.73
N TRP A 81 12.72 14.03 -3.40
CA TRP A 81 12.03 12.78 -3.23
C TRP A 81 12.04 11.95 -4.50
N ILE A 82 12.10 10.65 -4.37
CA ILE A 82 12.08 9.69 -5.48
C ILE A 82 10.96 8.67 -5.27
N ASN A 83 10.25 8.38 -6.37
CA ASN A 83 9.20 7.37 -6.45
C ASN A 83 9.38 6.56 -7.74
N VAL A 84 9.02 5.27 -7.74
CA VAL A 84 9.11 4.41 -8.93
C VAL A 84 7.87 3.56 -9.10
N GLY A 85 7.36 3.51 -10.33
CA GLY A 85 6.31 2.60 -10.75
C GLY A 85 6.78 1.75 -11.94
N PHE A 86 6.27 0.53 -12.04
CA PHE A 86 6.57 -0.39 -13.13
C PHE A 86 5.32 -0.71 -13.93
N THR A 87 5.44 -0.73 -15.25
CA THR A 87 4.39 -1.29 -16.11
C THR A 87 4.30 -2.80 -15.91
N TYR A 88 3.25 -3.42 -16.41
CA TYR A 88 3.15 -4.88 -16.41
C TYR A 88 4.38 -5.54 -17.04
N GLU A 89 4.83 -5.03 -18.21
CA GLU A 89 6.02 -5.54 -18.88
C GLU A 89 7.28 -5.36 -18.03
N GLY A 90 7.41 -4.21 -17.35
CA GLY A 90 8.53 -3.97 -16.42
C GLY A 90 8.55 -4.93 -15.24
N LEU A 91 7.39 -5.22 -14.64
CA LEU A 91 7.28 -6.21 -13.57
C LEU A 91 7.63 -7.62 -14.08
N ARG A 92 7.15 -7.98 -15.28
CA ARG A 92 7.44 -9.28 -15.90
C ARG A 92 8.94 -9.46 -16.14
N GLU A 93 9.63 -8.45 -16.66
CA GLU A 93 11.08 -8.47 -16.86
C GLU A 93 11.84 -8.64 -15.54
N LEU A 94 11.46 -7.89 -14.51
CA LEU A 94 12.08 -7.97 -13.18
C LEU A 94 11.82 -9.31 -12.50
N ALA A 95 10.60 -9.80 -12.57
CA ALA A 95 10.21 -11.07 -11.94
C ALA A 95 10.72 -12.30 -12.68
N GLY A 96 10.99 -12.18 -13.99
CA GLY A 96 11.37 -13.32 -14.85
C GLY A 96 10.22 -14.31 -15.10
N LYS A 97 8.99 -13.97 -14.73
CA LYS A 97 7.76 -14.76 -14.92
C LYS A 97 6.56 -13.83 -15.10
N ASP A 98 5.42 -14.35 -15.57
CA ASP A 98 4.18 -13.58 -15.64
C ASP A 98 3.71 -13.24 -14.21
N PRO A 99 3.64 -11.96 -13.82
CA PRO A 99 3.16 -11.57 -12.49
C PRO A 99 1.64 -11.77 -12.31
N LEU A 100 0.90 -11.88 -13.41
CA LEU A 100 -0.56 -12.01 -13.45
C LEU A 100 -0.98 -13.13 -14.41
N PRO A 101 -0.69 -14.40 -14.10
CA PRO A 101 -0.99 -15.53 -15.01
C PRO A 101 -2.50 -15.70 -15.23
N SER A 102 -3.32 -15.29 -14.25
CA SER A 102 -4.77 -15.27 -14.37
C SER A 102 -5.28 -13.93 -13.82
N VAL A 103 -6.19 -13.29 -14.56
CA VAL A 103 -6.83 -12.04 -14.16
C VAL A 103 -8.32 -12.10 -14.46
N PRO A 104 -9.20 -11.60 -13.58
CA PRO A 104 -10.63 -11.52 -13.85
C PRO A 104 -10.90 -10.60 -15.05
N PRO A 105 -11.74 -11.01 -16.02
CA PRO A 105 -12.12 -10.15 -17.14
C PRO A 105 -12.77 -8.85 -16.67
N GLY A 106 -12.41 -7.72 -17.27
CA GLY A 106 -12.94 -6.39 -16.93
C GLY A 106 -12.39 -5.80 -15.65
N SER A 107 -11.41 -6.45 -14.99
CA SER A 107 -10.80 -5.96 -13.76
C SER A 107 -9.72 -4.89 -14.00
N GLY A 108 -9.36 -4.15 -12.95
CA GLY A 108 -8.20 -3.24 -12.95
C GLY A 108 -6.88 -3.94 -13.23
N LEU A 109 -6.74 -5.20 -12.80
CA LEU A 109 -5.58 -6.04 -13.10
C LEU A 109 -5.48 -6.37 -14.59
N GLU A 110 -6.61 -6.66 -15.26
CA GLU A 110 -6.63 -6.87 -16.70
C GLU A 110 -6.24 -5.59 -17.45
N ALA A 111 -6.77 -4.45 -17.03
CA ALA A 111 -6.42 -3.15 -17.61
C ALA A 111 -4.91 -2.86 -17.48
N PHE A 112 -4.34 -3.14 -16.31
CA PHE A 112 -2.90 -3.02 -16.07
C PHE A 112 -2.09 -3.97 -16.97
N LYS A 113 -2.52 -5.22 -17.09
CA LYS A 113 -1.86 -6.22 -17.97
C LYS A 113 -1.89 -5.83 -19.44
N GLN A 114 -2.99 -5.23 -19.90
CA GLN A 114 -3.12 -4.78 -21.29
C GLN A 114 -2.29 -3.54 -21.60
N GLY A 115 -2.14 -2.61 -20.64
CA GLY A 115 -1.50 -1.29 -20.86
C GLY A 115 -2.49 -0.26 -21.43
N SER A 116 -2.20 1.02 -21.17
CA SER A 116 -3.10 2.14 -21.49
C SER A 116 -3.39 2.32 -22.98
N ASP A 117 -2.45 1.98 -23.85
CA ASP A 117 -2.54 2.11 -25.32
C ASP A 117 -3.58 1.18 -25.95
N LYS A 118 -3.95 0.10 -25.25
CA LYS A 118 -4.93 -0.88 -25.71
C LYS A 118 -6.33 -0.68 -25.11
N ARG A 119 -6.49 0.37 -24.29
CA ARG A 119 -7.76 0.63 -23.61
C ARG A 119 -8.65 1.58 -24.39
N ALA A 120 -9.91 1.20 -24.60
CA ALA A 120 -10.91 2.06 -25.27
C ALA A 120 -11.53 3.03 -24.26
N ILE A 121 -10.81 4.08 -23.89
CA ILE A 121 -11.21 5.06 -22.87
C ILE A 121 -11.46 6.47 -23.44
N GLY A 122 -11.59 6.63 -24.74
CA GLY A 122 -11.86 7.92 -25.40
C GLY A 122 -10.65 8.55 -26.09
N ASP A 123 -9.48 7.93 -26.03
CA ASP A 123 -8.29 8.43 -26.71
C ASP A 123 -8.39 8.20 -28.23
N THR A 124 -8.99 9.15 -28.95
CA THR A 124 -9.23 9.10 -30.39
C THR A 124 -8.75 10.38 -31.08
N GLY A 125 -8.67 10.40 -32.39
CA GLY A 125 -8.25 11.56 -33.17
C GLY A 125 -6.81 11.99 -32.85
N ASP A 126 -6.62 13.22 -32.39
CA ASP A 126 -5.29 13.72 -32.02
C ASP A 126 -4.74 13.10 -30.74
N SER A 127 -5.62 12.57 -29.87
CA SER A 127 -5.26 11.84 -28.67
C SER A 127 -5.02 10.35 -28.90
N SER A 128 -5.10 9.85 -30.13
CA SER A 128 -5.00 8.41 -30.38
C SER A 128 -3.62 7.85 -30.03
N PRO A 129 -3.53 6.61 -29.51
CA PRO A 129 -2.25 6.00 -29.08
C PRO A 129 -1.17 5.96 -30.16
N GLU A 130 -1.57 5.93 -31.45
CA GLU A 130 -0.63 5.96 -32.57
C GLU A 130 0.20 7.25 -32.65
N ARG A 131 -0.28 8.34 -32.02
CA ARG A 131 0.37 9.66 -32.02
C ARG A 131 1.16 9.93 -30.74
N TRP A 132 1.09 9.04 -29.75
CA TRP A 132 1.75 9.25 -28.48
C TRP A 132 3.29 9.25 -28.60
N LEU A 133 3.93 10.11 -27.84
CA LEU A 133 5.39 10.21 -27.73
C LEU A 133 6.00 9.04 -26.95
N PHE A 134 5.23 8.42 -26.04
CA PHE A 134 5.62 7.27 -25.24
C PHE A 134 4.38 6.46 -24.82
N GLY A 135 4.58 5.21 -24.44
CA GLY A 135 3.54 4.32 -23.92
C GLY A 135 2.59 3.74 -24.98
N ASN A 136 2.93 3.81 -26.26
CA ASN A 136 2.08 3.39 -27.38
C ASN A 136 2.41 1.99 -27.92
N GLY A 137 3.25 1.22 -27.25
CA GLY A 137 3.67 -0.10 -27.67
C GLY A 137 4.45 -0.16 -28.99
N LYS A 138 4.61 0.97 -29.70
CA LYS A 138 5.36 1.08 -30.96
C LYS A 138 6.75 1.64 -30.65
N GLY A 139 7.79 0.94 -31.03
CA GLY A 139 9.17 1.39 -30.84
C GLY A 139 9.75 0.97 -29.49
N GLN A 140 9.89 1.91 -28.57
CA GLN A 140 10.51 1.66 -27.26
C GLN A 140 9.42 1.49 -26.16
N PRO A 141 9.19 0.28 -25.64
CA PRO A 141 8.24 0.09 -24.53
C PRO A 141 8.73 0.78 -23.25
N VAL A 142 7.82 1.22 -22.44
CA VAL A 142 8.11 1.75 -21.09
C VAL A 142 7.98 0.60 -20.09
N HIS A 143 9.05 0.34 -19.34
CA HIS A 143 9.07 -0.66 -18.27
C HIS A 143 8.94 -0.05 -16.88
N ALA A 144 9.47 1.19 -16.70
CA ALA A 144 9.36 1.90 -15.43
C ALA A 144 9.16 3.39 -15.63
N VAL A 145 8.50 4.02 -14.67
CA VAL A 145 8.42 5.48 -14.52
C VAL A 145 9.09 5.85 -13.21
N LEU A 146 10.19 6.60 -13.32
CA LEU A 146 10.92 7.13 -12.17
C LEU A 146 10.57 8.60 -12.01
N THR A 147 9.97 8.97 -10.88
CA THR A 147 9.62 10.34 -10.51
C THR A 147 10.68 10.89 -9.56
N VAL A 148 11.25 12.04 -9.91
CA VAL A 148 12.11 12.85 -9.03
C VAL A 148 11.43 14.18 -8.82
N ALA A 149 11.22 14.59 -7.57
CA ALA A 149 10.61 15.86 -7.23
C ALA A 149 11.43 16.61 -6.17
N SER A 150 11.61 17.92 -6.33
CA SER A 150 12.48 18.72 -5.48
C SER A 150 11.92 20.13 -5.23
N ASP A 151 12.35 20.74 -4.12
CA ASP A 151 12.08 22.15 -3.82
C ASP A 151 12.95 23.11 -4.65
N THR A 152 14.04 22.62 -5.24
CA THR A 152 14.95 23.47 -6.05
C THR A 152 15.27 22.82 -7.39
N VAL A 153 15.47 23.65 -8.41
CA VAL A 153 15.92 23.20 -9.74
C VAL A 153 17.31 22.56 -9.67
N GLN A 154 18.20 23.10 -8.81
CA GLN A 154 19.57 22.60 -8.67
C GLN A 154 19.61 21.19 -8.11
N ASP A 155 18.87 20.92 -7.03
CA ASP A 155 18.79 19.60 -6.41
C ASP A 155 18.07 18.61 -7.32
N LEU A 156 17.00 19.05 -8.03
CA LEU A 156 16.34 18.24 -9.05
C LEU A 156 17.34 17.79 -10.10
N HIS A 157 18.06 18.74 -10.73
CA HIS A 157 19.02 18.43 -11.80
C HIS A 157 20.17 17.56 -11.31
N ALA A 158 20.66 17.76 -10.08
CA ALA A 158 21.70 16.92 -9.49
C ALA A 158 21.23 15.47 -9.34
N THR A 159 20.02 15.28 -8.77
CA THR A 159 19.44 13.95 -8.56
C THR A 159 19.08 13.28 -9.89
N VAL A 160 18.46 13.99 -10.84
CA VAL A 160 18.15 13.46 -12.17
C VAL A 160 19.43 13.02 -12.89
N ARG A 161 20.53 13.82 -12.83
CA ARG A 161 21.81 13.42 -13.39
C ARG A 161 22.34 12.13 -12.77
N GLN A 162 22.30 12.01 -11.45
CA GLN A 162 22.70 10.77 -10.73
C GLN A 162 21.87 9.57 -11.20
N GLN A 163 20.55 9.73 -11.33
CA GLN A 163 19.68 8.63 -11.81
C GLN A 163 19.95 8.29 -13.27
N ARG A 164 20.25 9.26 -14.13
CA ARG A 164 20.66 9.02 -15.52
C ARG A 164 21.97 8.24 -15.62
N GLU A 165 22.95 8.57 -14.78
CA GLU A 165 24.23 7.84 -14.68
C GLU A 165 24.00 6.40 -14.21
N ALA A 166 23.15 6.19 -13.19
CA ALA A 166 22.77 4.86 -12.72
C ALA A 166 22.05 4.04 -13.80
N CYS A 167 21.12 4.64 -14.55
CA CYS A 167 20.47 4.00 -15.70
C CYS A 167 21.49 3.61 -16.78
N ALA A 168 22.41 4.50 -17.13
CA ALA A 168 23.44 4.23 -18.14
C ALA A 168 24.36 3.06 -17.71
N ALA A 169 24.79 3.02 -16.44
CA ALA A 169 25.59 1.93 -15.89
C ALA A 169 24.85 0.58 -15.94
N ALA A 170 23.55 0.60 -15.73
CA ALA A 170 22.68 -0.58 -15.80
C ALA A 170 22.20 -0.90 -17.22
N LYS A 171 22.62 -0.16 -18.25
CA LYS A 171 22.12 -0.27 -19.64
C LYS A 171 20.58 -0.12 -19.74
N ILE A 172 20.02 0.75 -18.93
CA ILE A 172 18.60 1.12 -18.97
C ILE A 172 18.47 2.31 -19.92
N VAL A 173 17.58 2.20 -20.91
CA VAL A 173 17.32 3.27 -21.88
C VAL A 173 16.26 4.22 -21.32
N ILE A 174 16.54 5.52 -21.37
CA ILE A 174 15.54 6.56 -21.11
C ILE A 174 14.82 6.83 -22.42
N VAL A 175 13.60 6.32 -22.56
CA VAL A 175 12.79 6.46 -23.77
C VAL A 175 12.16 7.84 -23.90
N PHE A 176 11.82 8.46 -22.78
CA PHE A 176 11.28 9.81 -22.72
C PHE A 176 11.61 10.45 -21.38
N GLN A 177 11.73 11.77 -21.35
CA GLN A 177 11.85 12.57 -20.14
C GLN A 177 10.86 13.73 -20.21
N GLN A 178 10.14 13.99 -19.14
CA GLN A 178 9.28 15.15 -19.00
C GLN A 178 9.63 15.91 -17.72
N ASP A 179 10.03 17.15 -17.88
CA ASP A 179 10.17 18.10 -16.79
C ASP A 179 8.85 18.84 -16.60
N ALA A 180 8.49 19.09 -15.36
CA ALA A 180 7.29 19.81 -14.96
C ALA A 180 7.57 20.66 -13.73
N ALA A 181 6.86 21.78 -13.58
CA ALA A 181 7.06 22.67 -12.45
C ALA A 181 5.79 23.46 -12.12
N THR A 182 5.67 23.85 -10.85
CA THR A 182 4.68 24.85 -10.43
C THR A 182 4.88 26.15 -11.23
N LEU A 183 3.81 26.65 -11.82
CA LEU A 183 3.88 27.90 -12.61
C LEU A 183 4.31 29.09 -11.73
N PRO A 184 5.11 30.03 -12.27
CA PRO A 184 5.69 31.09 -11.46
C PRO A 184 4.69 32.22 -11.12
N GLY A 185 5.04 33.02 -10.12
CA GLY A 185 4.37 34.26 -9.76
C GLY A 185 2.90 34.10 -9.39
N SER A 186 2.02 34.91 -9.94
CA SER A 186 0.57 34.87 -9.68
C SER A 186 -0.15 33.63 -10.23
N ARG A 187 0.57 32.82 -11.01
CA ARG A 187 0.08 31.56 -11.57
C ARG A 187 0.39 30.36 -10.68
N ARG A 188 1.09 30.53 -9.55
CA ARG A 188 1.40 29.45 -8.61
C ARG A 188 0.14 28.71 -8.18
N GLY A 189 0.13 27.37 -8.29
CA GLY A 189 -1.01 26.51 -7.97
C GLY A 189 -2.15 26.53 -8.98
N LYS A 190 -1.88 27.02 -10.21
CA LYS A 190 -2.81 27.01 -11.34
C LYS A 190 -2.25 26.12 -12.46
N GLU A 191 -3.17 25.61 -13.29
CA GLU A 191 -2.83 25.00 -14.57
C GLU A 191 -2.79 26.08 -15.69
N HIS A 192 -2.46 25.70 -16.93
CA HIS A 192 -2.20 26.67 -18.00
C HIS A 192 -3.41 27.47 -18.49
N PHE A 193 -4.64 26.96 -18.40
CA PHE A 193 -5.83 27.77 -18.67
C PHE A 193 -6.03 28.88 -17.62
N GLY A 194 -5.34 28.78 -16.48
CA GLY A 194 -5.27 29.78 -15.42
C GLY A 194 -6.15 29.53 -14.23
N PHE A 195 -6.76 28.36 -14.10
CA PHE A 195 -7.60 27.98 -12.97
C PHE A 195 -6.77 27.31 -11.88
N LYS A 196 -7.13 27.58 -10.62
CA LYS A 196 -6.48 26.96 -9.47
C LYS A 196 -6.82 25.47 -9.42
N ASP A 197 -5.80 24.63 -9.29
CA ASP A 197 -5.92 23.16 -9.21
C ASP A 197 -5.58 22.64 -7.80
N GLY A 198 -5.85 21.35 -7.55
CA GLY A 198 -5.52 20.68 -6.29
C GLY A 198 -6.45 20.97 -5.11
N ILE A 199 -7.62 21.62 -5.34
CA ILE A 199 -8.55 21.98 -4.25
C ILE A 199 -9.37 20.77 -3.79
N SER A 200 -9.79 19.89 -4.71
CA SER A 200 -10.73 18.80 -4.46
C SER A 200 -10.04 17.45 -4.26
N GLU A 201 -8.81 17.43 -3.74
CA GLU A 201 -8.15 16.17 -3.38
C GLU A 201 -8.89 15.51 -2.22
N PRO A 202 -9.06 14.16 -2.23
CA PRO A 202 -9.66 13.44 -1.12
C PRO A 202 -8.73 13.43 0.09
N GLY A 203 -9.31 13.38 1.29
CA GLY A 203 -8.62 12.95 2.50
C GLY A 203 -8.58 11.43 2.59
N VAL A 204 -7.67 10.87 3.36
CA VAL A 204 -7.48 9.42 3.52
C VAL A 204 -7.64 9.02 4.98
N ILE A 205 -8.55 8.09 5.27
CA ILE A 205 -8.73 7.52 6.62
C ILE A 205 -7.41 6.87 7.06
N GLY A 206 -6.99 7.13 8.31
CA GLY A 206 -5.72 6.65 8.86
C GLY A 206 -4.50 7.48 8.46
N PHE A 207 -4.66 8.48 7.58
CA PHE A 207 -3.62 9.44 7.23
C PHE A 207 -4.00 10.88 7.58
N ASP A 208 -5.19 11.33 7.20
CA ASP A 208 -5.68 12.68 7.50
C ASP A 208 -6.52 12.68 8.78
N GLU A 209 -6.38 13.75 9.56
CA GLU A 209 -7.06 13.92 10.84
C GLU A 209 -8.56 14.19 10.61
N PRO A 210 -9.46 13.41 11.23
CA PRO A 210 -10.90 13.63 11.07
C PRO A 210 -11.34 14.91 11.81
N ASP A 211 -12.33 15.58 11.24
CA ASP A 211 -12.96 16.73 11.88
C ASP A 211 -13.76 16.28 13.10
N PRO A 212 -13.60 16.93 14.27
CA PRO A 212 -14.25 16.50 15.49
C PRO A 212 -15.77 16.67 15.49
N VAL A 213 -16.31 17.50 14.59
CA VAL A 213 -17.76 17.75 14.47
C VAL A 213 -18.36 16.95 13.30
N LYS A 214 -17.63 16.85 12.21
CA LYS A 214 -18.01 16.10 10.99
C LYS A 214 -16.97 15.01 10.68
N PRO A 215 -16.96 13.87 11.37
CA PRO A 215 -15.87 12.86 11.28
C PRO A 215 -15.64 12.29 9.88
N ALA A 216 -16.59 12.41 8.96
CA ALA A 216 -16.45 12.00 7.57
C ALA A 216 -15.60 12.97 6.72
N TYR A 217 -15.12 14.07 7.31
CA TYR A 217 -14.36 15.10 6.62
C TYR A 217 -13.01 15.36 7.30
N VAL A 218 -12.07 15.92 6.54
CA VAL A 218 -10.74 16.28 7.05
C VAL A 218 -10.84 17.54 7.94
N LYS A 219 -10.22 17.48 9.10
CA LYS A 219 -10.17 18.58 10.07
C LYS A 219 -9.64 19.88 9.45
N GLY A 220 -10.43 20.94 9.54
CA GLY A 220 -10.09 22.25 9.01
C GLY A 220 -10.15 22.37 7.48
N HIS A 221 -10.64 21.33 6.78
CA HIS A 221 -10.85 21.32 5.33
C HIS A 221 -12.30 20.93 5.02
N HIS A 222 -13.20 21.89 5.16
CA HIS A 222 -14.63 21.70 4.95
C HIS A 222 -14.91 21.15 3.53
N GLY A 223 -15.80 20.16 3.44
CA GLY A 223 -16.17 19.52 2.18
C GLY A 223 -15.11 18.55 1.60
N THR A 224 -13.94 18.38 2.25
CA THR A 224 -12.96 17.36 1.89
C THR A 224 -13.27 16.06 2.65
N ARG A 225 -13.87 15.08 1.94
CA ARG A 225 -14.25 13.80 2.53
C ARG A 225 -13.04 12.93 2.83
N LEU A 226 -13.14 12.19 3.93
CA LEU A 226 -12.23 11.10 4.26
C LEU A 226 -12.67 9.83 3.54
N ILE A 227 -11.79 9.29 2.73
CA ILE A 227 -12.01 8.10 1.90
C ILE A 227 -11.26 6.91 2.50
N PRO A 228 -11.83 5.71 2.52
CA PRO A 228 -11.12 4.51 2.94
C PRO A 228 -9.79 4.32 2.19
N PRO A 229 -8.72 3.97 2.87
CA PRO A 229 -7.37 3.92 2.28
C PRO A 229 -7.25 2.90 1.16
N GLY A 230 -8.06 1.84 1.18
CA GLY A 230 -8.08 0.81 0.14
C GLY A 230 -8.56 1.29 -1.23
N GLU A 231 -9.13 2.51 -1.36
CA GLU A 231 -9.37 3.11 -2.67
C GLU A 231 -8.07 3.60 -3.33
N PHE A 232 -6.98 3.72 -2.58
CA PHE A 232 -5.71 4.24 -3.09
C PHE A 232 -4.55 3.27 -2.90
N VAL A 233 -4.60 2.44 -1.86
CA VAL A 233 -3.54 1.48 -1.50
C VAL A 233 -4.14 0.07 -1.50
N ILE A 234 -3.55 -0.80 -2.28
CA ILE A 234 -3.97 -2.21 -2.43
C ILE A 234 -3.72 -2.97 -1.12
N GLY A 235 -4.61 -3.91 -0.79
CA GLY A 235 -4.54 -4.71 0.43
C GLY A 235 -5.20 -4.06 1.65
N LEU A 236 -5.65 -2.80 1.56
CA LEU A 236 -6.36 -2.10 2.63
C LEU A 236 -7.88 -2.07 2.36
N ASP A 237 -8.66 -1.82 3.43
CA ASP A 237 -10.10 -1.75 3.36
C ASP A 237 -10.60 -0.62 2.47
N ARG A 238 -11.52 -0.96 1.56
CA ARG A 238 -12.23 -0.06 0.67
C ARG A 238 -13.59 0.36 1.23
N VAL A 239 -14.30 1.18 0.46
CA VAL A 239 -15.73 1.44 0.72
C VAL A 239 -16.49 0.12 0.72
N GLY A 240 -17.07 -0.23 1.88
CA GLY A 240 -17.73 -1.50 2.13
C GLY A 240 -16.91 -2.50 2.94
N GLY A 241 -15.67 -2.13 3.35
CA GLY A 241 -14.86 -2.91 4.30
C GLY A 241 -14.17 -4.15 3.72
N VAL A 242 -14.12 -4.30 2.39
CA VAL A 242 -13.47 -5.46 1.75
C VAL A 242 -12.40 -4.97 0.79
N PRO A 243 -11.13 -5.40 0.94
CA PRO A 243 -10.06 -5.12 -0.03
C PRO A 243 -10.36 -5.68 -1.43
N HIS A 244 -9.60 -5.24 -2.43
CA HIS A 244 -9.63 -5.89 -3.74
C HIS A 244 -9.06 -7.32 -3.67
N GLU A 245 -9.62 -8.22 -4.46
CA GLU A 245 -8.97 -9.49 -4.77
C GLU A 245 -7.75 -9.23 -5.67
N THR A 246 -6.60 -9.07 -5.06
CA THR A 246 -5.31 -8.83 -5.72
C THR A 246 -4.29 -9.83 -5.21
N PRO A 247 -3.27 -10.16 -6.02
CA PRO A 247 -2.17 -10.99 -5.52
C PRO A 247 -1.50 -10.32 -4.30
N GLY A 248 -1.16 -11.10 -3.26
CA GLY A 248 -0.56 -10.57 -2.03
C GLY A 248 0.77 -9.82 -2.23
N TRP A 249 1.46 -10.03 -3.37
CA TRP A 249 2.63 -9.21 -3.71
C TRP A 249 2.27 -7.74 -3.98
N ALA A 250 1.01 -7.43 -4.32
CA ALA A 250 0.55 -6.07 -4.62
C ALA A 250 0.22 -5.24 -3.37
N ASP A 251 0.20 -5.84 -2.20
CA ASP A 251 -0.13 -5.17 -0.93
C ASP A 251 0.79 -3.97 -0.66
N ASN A 252 0.21 -2.92 -0.10
CA ASN A 252 0.85 -1.61 0.12
C ASN A 252 1.33 -0.91 -1.17
N GLY A 253 0.98 -1.45 -2.33
CA GLY A 253 1.19 -0.81 -3.62
C GLY A 253 -0.02 0.01 -4.07
N SER A 254 0.14 0.68 -5.21
CA SER A 254 -0.92 1.49 -5.85
C SER A 254 -0.77 1.47 -7.36
N PHE A 255 -1.87 1.53 -8.11
CA PHE A 255 -1.78 1.81 -9.53
C PHE A 255 -1.56 3.30 -9.76
N GLN A 256 -0.63 3.61 -10.64
CA GLN A 256 -0.32 4.95 -11.10
C GLN A 256 -0.75 5.10 -12.56
N VAL A 257 -1.49 6.15 -12.87
CA VAL A 257 -1.72 6.59 -14.24
C VAL A 257 -0.89 7.82 -14.48
N VAL A 258 -0.09 7.81 -15.54
CA VAL A 258 0.67 8.97 -16.01
C VAL A 258 0.20 9.32 -17.40
N ARG A 259 -0.20 10.60 -17.61
CA ARG A 259 -0.59 11.12 -18.93
C ARG A 259 0.10 12.44 -19.20
N ARG A 260 0.65 12.59 -20.38
CA ARG A 260 1.10 13.88 -20.89
C ARG A 260 -0.03 14.53 -21.68
N LEU A 261 -0.57 15.60 -21.15
CA LEU A 261 -1.73 16.31 -21.70
C LEU A 261 -1.27 17.66 -22.27
N ASP A 262 -1.29 17.82 -23.59
CA ASP A 262 -1.04 19.09 -24.26
C ASP A 262 -2.26 19.99 -24.13
N GLN A 263 -2.07 21.27 -23.83
CA GLN A 263 -3.16 22.25 -23.62
C GLN A 263 -3.12 23.37 -24.65
N ASP A 264 -4.13 23.45 -25.52
CA ASP A 264 -4.35 24.58 -26.44
C ASP A 264 -4.98 25.77 -25.68
N VAL A 265 -4.12 26.53 -25.00
CA VAL A 265 -4.56 27.68 -24.18
C VAL A 265 -5.14 28.81 -25.04
N PRO A 266 -4.50 29.23 -26.15
CA PRO A 266 -5.07 30.25 -27.03
C PRO A 266 -6.42 29.85 -27.62
N GLY A 267 -6.53 28.60 -28.09
CA GLY A 267 -7.77 28.05 -28.66
C GLY A 267 -8.90 28.04 -27.66
N PHE A 268 -8.63 27.61 -26.43
CA PHE A 268 -9.61 27.63 -25.34
C PHE A 268 -10.20 29.04 -25.15
N TRP A 269 -9.38 30.03 -24.88
CA TRP A 269 -9.85 31.40 -24.61
C TRP A 269 -10.55 32.03 -25.80
N SER A 270 -10.06 31.80 -27.04
CA SER A 270 -10.66 32.28 -28.27
C SER A 270 -12.05 31.71 -28.52
N GLN A 271 -12.19 30.35 -28.34
CA GLN A 271 -13.47 29.69 -28.54
C GLN A 271 -14.50 30.04 -27.45
N VAL A 272 -14.06 30.15 -26.19
CA VAL A 272 -14.95 30.62 -25.12
C VAL A 272 -15.46 32.01 -25.40
N ALA A 273 -14.64 32.92 -25.91
CA ALA A 273 -15.08 34.24 -26.34
C ALA A 273 -16.09 34.17 -27.48
N GLY A 274 -15.90 33.28 -28.46
CA GLY A 274 -16.84 33.03 -29.54
C GLY A 274 -18.21 32.49 -29.04
N GLN A 275 -18.17 31.50 -28.17
CA GLN A 275 -19.39 30.92 -27.59
C GLN A 275 -20.15 31.89 -26.67
N LEU A 276 -19.47 32.78 -25.99
CA LEU A 276 -20.11 33.84 -25.22
C LEU A 276 -20.98 34.76 -26.13
N LYS A 277 -20.51 35.07 -27.35
CA LYS A 277 -21.31 35.84 -28.30
C LYS A 277 -22.61 35.11 -28.67
N VAL A 278 -22.51 33.80 -28.94
CA VAL A 278 -23.69 32.95 -29.20
C VAL A 278 -24.70 33.01 -28.05
N LEU A 279 -24.24 32.90 -26.81
CA LEU A 279 -25.12 32.96 -25.64
C LEU A 279 -25.76 34.36 -25.44
N LYS A 280 -24.99 35.44 -25.69
CA LYS A 280 -25.51 36.82 -25.63
C LYS A 280 -26.54 37.09 -26.70
N GLU A 281 -26.32 36.66 -27.95
CA GLU A 281 -27.27 36.77 -29.05
C GLU A 281 -28.54 35.98 -28.74
N ALA A 282 -28.41 34.80 -28.14
CA ALA A 282 -29.55 33.99 -27.69
C ALA A 282 -30.27 34.59 -26.45
N LYS A 283 -29.73 35.64 -25.84
CA LYS A 283 -30.25 36.33 -24.63
C LYS A 283 -30.49 35.39 -23.47
N VAL A 284 -29.55 34.41 -23.26
CA VAL A 284 -29.62 33.41 -22.18
C VAL A 284 -28.60 33.63 -21.11
N VAL A 285 -27.77 34.66 -21.23
CA VAL A 285 -26.78 35.07 -20.23
C VAL A 285 -26.87 36.57 -19.96
N PRO A 286 -26.43 37.06 -18.79
CA PRO A 286 -26.41 38.47 -18.48
C PRO A 286 -25.61 39.28 -19.52
N PRO A 287 -26.03 40.47 -19.90
CA PRO A 287 -25.31 41.34 -20.86
C PRO A 287 -23.87 41.64 -20.45
N GLU A 288 -23.64 41.74 -19.15
CA GLU A 288 -22.32 41.99 -18.50
C GLU A 288 -21.46 40.75 -18.40
N ALA A 289 -21.95 39.53 -18.74
CA ALA A 289 -21.19 38.33 -18.70
C ALA A 289 -19.88 38.45 -19.49
N THR A 290 -18.77 38.09 -18.86
CA THR A 290 -17.42 38.16 -19.44
C THR A 290 -16.98 36.79 -19.96
N VAL A 291 -15.88 36.76 -20.72
CA VAL A 291 -15.26 35.51 -21.18
C VAL A 291 -14.87 34.64 -19.97
N GLU A 292 -14.34 35.26 -18.92
CA GLU A 292 -13.99 34.56 -17.68
C GLU A 292 -15.22 33.97 -16.97
N TRP A 293 -16.36 34.67 -17.02
CA TRP A 293 -17.62 34.15 -16.48
C TRP A 293 -18.07 32.84 -17.15
N LEU A 294 -17.94 32.76 -18.49
CA LEU A 294 -18.26 31.53 -19.22
C LEU A 294 -17.20 30.45 -19.00
N ALA A 295 -15.93 30.82 -19.02
CA ALA A 295 -14.82 29.90 -18.74
C ALA A 295 -14.96 29.26 -17.34
N ALA A 296 -15.34 30.05 -16.31
CA ALA A 296 -15.60 29.54 -14.98
C ALA A 296 -16.74 28.48 -14.96
N ARG A 297 -17.71 28.59 -15.86
CA ARG A 297 -18.80 27.61 -16.01
C ARG A 297 -18.39 26.34 -16.73
N LEU A 298 -17.47 26.44 -17.70
CA LEU A 298 -16.88 25.26 -18.31
C LEU A 298 -16.06 24.45 -17.31
N VAL A 299 -15.34 25.13 -16.42
CA VAL A 299 -14.54 24.49 -15.38
C VAL A 299 -15.35 24.09 -14.15
N GLY A 300 -16.32 24.90 -13.71
CA GLY A 300 -17.08 24.79 -12.46
C GLY A 300 -16.51 25.64 -11.32
N ARG A 301 -15.38 26.32 -11.56
CA ARG A 301 -14.71 27.23 -10.63
C ARG A 301 -14.25 28.50 -11.33
N TRP A 302 -14.17 29.59 -10.59
CA TRP A 302 -13.44 30.80 -10.97
C TRP A 302 -11.92 30.54 -10.94
N ARG A 303 -11.17 31.44 -11.53
CA ARG A 303 -9.69 31.33 -11.58
C ARG A 303 -9.02 31.38 -10.19
N SER A 304 -9.67 31.94 -9.20
CA SER A 304 -9.25 31.91 -7.80
C SER A 304 -9.39 30.53 -7.15
N GLY A 305 -10.22 29.66 -7.71
CA GLY A 305 -10.66 28.39 -7.14
C GLY A 305 -12.05 28.42 -6.52
N THR A 306 -12.67 29.60 -6.40
CA THR A 306 -14.03 29.75 -5.87
C THR A 306 -15.04 28.98 -6.71
N PRO A 307 -15.91 28.12 -6.11
CA PRO A 307 -16.91 27.36 -6.86
C PRO A 307 -17.98 28.28 -7.45
N VAL A 308 -18.36 28.02 -8.71
CA VAL A 308 -19.50 28.70 -9.35
C VAL A 308 -20.80 28.40 -8.59
N ALA A 309 -20.94 27.20 -8.03
CA ALA A 309 -22.10 26.78 -7.24
C ALA A 309 -22.39 27.70 -6.05
N THR A 310 -21.34 28.22 -5.40
CA THR A 310 -21.48 29.14 -4.25
C THR A 310 -21.43 30.60 -4.64
N CYS A 311 -20.74 30.94 -5.72
CA CYS A 311 -20.58 32.32 -6.21
C CYS A 311 -20.90 32.40 -7.71
N PRO A 312 -22.21 32.40 -8.10
CA PRO A 312 -22.59 32.27 -9.51
C PRO A 312 -22.35 33.55 -10.35
N HIS A 313 -22.19 34.71 -9.73
CA HIS A 313 -22.16 35.99 -10.46
C HIS A 313 -20.74 36.54 -10.64
N ALA A 314 -19.88 36.37 -9.65
CA ALA A 314 -18.52 36.92 -9.66
C ALA A 314 -17.59 36.08 -8.80
N ASP A 315 -16.28 36.18 -9.11
CA ASP A 315 -15.22 35.59 -8.27
C ASP A 315 -15.17 36.28 -6.90
N ARG A 316 -14.81 35.52 -5.86
CA ARG A 316 -14.57 36.11 -4.54
C ARG A 316 -13.23 36.86 -4.51
N PRO A 317 -13.10 37.90 -3.66
CA PRO A 317 -11.80 38.48 -3.36
C PRO A 317 -10.83 37.40 -2.81
N SER A 318 -9.55 37.55 -3.13
CA SER A 318 -8.49 36.59 -2.83
C SER A 318 -8.26 36.28 -1.34
N ASN A 319 -8.84 37.06 -0.43
CA ASN A 319 -8.76 36.93 1.03
C ASN A 319 -10.00 36.26 1.68
N ALA A 320 -10.98 35.82 0.90
CA ALA A 320 -12.15 35.14 1.42
C ALA A 320 -11.84 33.66 1.65
N LEU A 321 -12.02 33.21 2.87
CA LEU A 321 -12.10 31.86 3.47
C LEU A 321 -11.68 30.69 2.53
N ALA A 322 -10.40 30.44 2.42
CA ALA A 322 -9.83 29.34 1.61
C ALA A 322 -10.28 27.92 2.07
N GLY A 323 -10.86 27.78 3.26
CA GLY A 323 -11.34 26.48 3.77
C GLY A 323 -12.70 26.04 3.22
N GLU A 324 -13.49 26.95 2.65
CA GLU A 324 -14.87 26.67 2.18
C GLU A 324 -14.95 26.32 0.68
N ASP A 325 -13.84 26.42 -0.04
CA ASP A 325 -13.82 26.23 -1.49
C ASP A 325 -14.15 24.80 -1.94
N ASN A 326 -14.27 23.85 -1.02
CA ASN A 326 -14.67 22.49 -1.32
C ASN A 326 -15.99 22.08 -0.64
N ASP A 327 -16.59 22.94 0.19
CA ASP A 327 -17.85 22.67 0.89
C ASP A 327 -19.05 23.20 0.09
N PHE A 328 -19.49 22.43 -0.92
CA PHE A 328 -20.65 22.72 -1.74
C PHE A 328 -21.18 21.43 -2.41
N GLY A 329 -22.44 21.48 -2.84
CA GLY A 329 -23.12 20.42 -3.57
C GLY A 329 -23.87 20.96 -4.77
N TYR A 330 -24.55 20.06 -5.50
CA TYR A 330 -25.36 20.36 -6.69
C TYR A 330 -26.82 20.03 -6.49
N ARG A 331 -27.24 19.58 -5.30
CA ARG A 331 -28.61 19.19 -4.98
C ARG A 331 -29.64 20.28 -5.32
N ASN A 332 -29.26 21.53 -5.14
CA ASN A 332 -30.13 22.70 -5.40
C ASN A 332 -30.03 23.23 -6.86
N ASP A 333 -29.18 22.60 -7.67
CA ASP A 333 -29.00 22.95 -9.09
C ASP A 333 -29.00 21.67 -9.96
N PRO A 334 -30.05 20.83 -9.88
CA PRO A 334 -30.07 19.56 -10.58
C PRO A 334 -29.98 19.72 -12.10
N GLU A 335 -30.58 20.76 -12.67
CA GLU A 335 -30.60 21.01 -14.13
C GLU A 335 -29.36 21.76 -14.63
N GLY A 336 -28.47 22.21 -13.75
CA GLY A 336 -27.22 22.86 -14.13
C GLY A 336 -27.37 24.31 -14.61
N PHE A 337 -28.36 25.03 -14.11
CA PHE A 337 -28.57 26.44 -14.45
C PHE A 337 -27.49 27.35 -13.86
N ILE A 338 -26.89 26.95 -12.72
CA ILE A 338 -25.82 27.68 -12.07
C ILE A 338 -24.47 27.11 -12.51
N THR A 339 -24.27 25.81 -12.27
CA THR A 339 -23.07 25.07 -12.70
C THR A 339 -23.48 24.10 -13.80
N PRO A 340 -23.19 24.39 -15.07
CA PRO A 340 -23.61 23.56 -16.18
C PRO A 340 -23.26 22.09 -16.02
N LEU A 341 -24.13 21.19 -16.53
CA LEU A 341 -23.94 19.74 -16.40
C LEU A 341 -22.66 19.23 -17.10
N PHE A 342 -22.16 19.95 -18.10
CA PHE A 342 -20.91 19.69 -18.80
C PHE A 342 -19.66 20.29 -18.12
N SER A 343 -19.80 21.01 -17.00
CA SER A 343 -18.67 21.57 -16.28
C SER A 343 -17.70 20.49 -15.82
N HIS A 344 -16.41 20.70 -16.03
CA HIS A 344 -15.36 19.76 -15.64
C HIS A 344 -15.49 19.26 -14.20
N LEU A 345 -15.66 20.16 -13.24
CA LEU A 345 -15.81 19.82 -11.83
C LEU A 345 -17.05 18.94 -11.57
N ARG A 346 -18.15 19.21 -12.26
CA ARG A 346 -19.40 18.46 -12.13
C ARG A 346 -19.35 17.10 -12.84
N LYS A 347 -18.63 17.03 -13.95
CA LYS A 347 -18.34 15.76 -14.65
C LYS A 347 -17.45 14.84 -13.84
N THR A 348 -16.39 15.38 -13.23
CA THR A 348 -15.38 14.56 -12.51
C THR A 348 -15.78 14.25 -11.06
N ASN A 349 -16.69 15.00 -10.48
CA ASN A 349 -17.23 14.77 -9.14
C ASN A 349 -18.66 15.33 -9.02
N PRO A 350 -19.68 14.55 -9.40
CA PRO A 350 -21.09 14.99 -9.40
C PRO A 350 -21.66 15.21 -8.00
N ARG A 351 -20.94 14.81 -6.93
CA ARG A 351 -21.37 15.00 -5.54
C ARG A 351 -22.80 14.49 -5.29
N ASP A 352 -23.64 15.31 -4.67
CA ASP A 352 -25.05 15.07 -4.37
C ASP A 352 -26.01 15.52 -5.52
N GLY A 353 -25.48 15.65 -6.75
CA GLY A 353 -26.26 16.17 -7.90
C GLY A 353 -26.85 15.12 -8.83
N LEU A 354 -26.82 13.83 -8.50
CA LEU A 354 -27.39 12.77 -9.32
C LEU A 354 -28.88 12.53 -9.01
N GLN A 355 -29.61 12.02 -9.98
CA GLN A 355 -31.05 11.68 -9.88
C GLN A 355 -31.28 10.28 -10.43
N GLU A 356 -32.22 9.52 -9.85
CA GLU A 356 -32.58 8.20 -10.35
C GLU A 356 -33.42 8.29 -11.65
N LYS A 357 -34.35 9.26 -11.70
CA LYS A 357 -35.20 9.51 -12.86
C LYS A 357 -35.28 11.01 -13.13
N PRO A 358 -35.63 11.41 -14.37
CA PRO A 358 -35.89 12.82 -14.69
C PRO A 358 -36.97 13.42 -13.77
N GLY A 359 -36.64 14.54 -13.11
CA GLY A 359 -37.54 15.24 -12.19
C GLY A 359 -37.54 14.74 -10.75
N ASP A 360 -36.91 13.61 -10.43
CA ASP A 360 -36.74 13.18 -9.05
C ASP A 360 -35.80 14.13 -8.29
N PRO A 361 -35.93 14.25 -6.96
CA PRO A 361 -34.93 14.97 -6.18
C PRO A 361 -33.58 14.24 -6.24
N PRO A 362 -32.46 14.96 -6.23
CA PRO A 362 -31.15 14.36 -6.12
C PRO A 362 -31.01 13.54 -4.83
N PHE A 363 -30.36 12.40 -4.92
CA PHE A 363 -30.10 11.49 -3.82
C PHE A 363 -28.66 11.59 -3.32
N ASP A 364 -28.42 11.05 -2.13
CA ASP A 364 -27.09 11.07 -1.53
C ASP A 364 -26.25 9.90 -2.07
N GLU A 365 -25.26 10.24 -2.89
CA GLU A 365 -24.41 9.29 -3.64
C GLU A 365 -23.04 9.07 -3.01
N ASP A 366 -22.81 9.57 -1.81
CA ASP A 366 -21.49 9.58 -1.18
C ASP A 366 -20.75 8.24 -1.28
N PRO A 367 -21.31 7.07 -0.91
CA PRO A 367 -20.57 5.82 -0.99
C PRO A 367 -20.22 5.41 -2.42
N VAL A 368 -21.03 5.76 -3.41
CA VAL A 368 -20.77 5.47 -4.82
C VAL A 368 -19.68 6.39 -5.36
N MET A 369 -19.72 7.67 -4.99
CA MET A 369 -18.70 8.65 -5.38
C MET A 369 -17.34 8.36 -4.71
N ASP A 370 -17.36 7.93 -3.46
CA ASP A 370 -16.14 7.61 -2.73
C ASP A 370 -15.31 6.49 -3.42
N ARG A 371 -15.98 5.50 -4.04
CA ARG A 371 -15.32 4.43 -4.84
C ARG A 371 -14.69 4.91 -6.15
N ARG A 372 -14.99 6.14 -6.59
CA ARG A 372 -14.47 6.73 -7.83
C ARG A 372 -13.34 7.73 -7.59
N ARG A 373 -12.92 7.90 -6.34
CA ARG A 373 -11.90 8.90 -6.00
C ARG A 373 -10.51 8.44 -6.44
N ILE A 374 -9.74 9.41 -6.92
CA ILE A 374 -8.32 9.27 -7.26
C ILE A 374 -7.52 10.34 -6.51
N ILE A 375 -6.26 10.06 -6.19
CA ILE A 375 -5.33 11.06 -5.66
C ILE A 375 -4.47 11.57 -6.81
N ARG A 376 -4.47 12.89 -7.08
CA ARG A 376 -3.72 13.49 -8.17
C ARG A 376 -2.40 14.08 -7.67
N ARG A 377 -1.35 13.91 -8.48
CA ARG A 377 0.02 14.36 -8.19
C ARG A 377 0.70 15.00 -9.40
N GLY A 378 -0.09 15.53 -10.32
CA GLY A 378 0.40 16.14 -11.55
C GLY A 378 1.01 17.52 -11.34
N ALA A 379 1.73 18.00 -12.37
CA ALA A 379 2.29 19.34 -12.43
C ALA A 379 2.27 19.88 -13.85
N PRO A 380 2.15 21.20 -14.07
CA PRO A 380 2.25 21.82 -15.39
C PRO A 380 3.65 21.64 -16.00
N TYR A 381 3.72 21.52 -17.33
CA TYR A 381 4.97 21.57 -18.08
C TYR A 381 4.92 22.67 -19.16
N GLY A 382 6.07 23.19 -19.57
CA GLY A 382 6.18 24.24 -20.55
C GLY A 382 6.00 25.65 -19.96
N ALA A 383 6.33 26.66 -20.76
CA ALA A 383 6.21 28.06 -20.37
C ALA A 383 4.74 28.50 -20.24
N PRO A 384 4.39 29.39 -19.30
CA PRO A 384 3.05 29.96 -19.20
C PRO A 384 2.73 30.73 -20.51
N PHE A 385 1.49 30.58 -21.01
CA PHE A 385 1.02 31.36 -22.16
C PHE A 385 1.07 32.87 -21.88
N ASP A 386 1.70 33.61 -22.77
CA ASP A 386 1.77 35.08 -22.76
C ASP A 386 1.08 35.65 -24.00
N PRO A 387 -0.11 36.23 -23.88
CA PRO A 387 -0.82 36.82 -25.01
C PRO A 387 -0.08 37.96 -25.73
N ALA A 388 0.89 38.58 -25.07
CA ALA A 388 1.65 39.67 -25.65
C ALA A 388 2.76 39.21 -26.61
N SER A 389 3.34 38.04 -26.35
CA SER A 389 4.42 37.44 -27.15
C SER A 389 3.96 36.27 -28.04
N GLU A 390 2.83 35.64 -27.74
CA GLU A 390 2.33 34.44 -28.41
C GLU A 390 0.95 34.69 -29.05
N GLY A 391 0.77 35.82 -29.78
CA GLY A 391 -0.44 36.10 -30.53
C GLY A 391 -0.63 35.17 -31.73
N PRO A 392 -1.72 35.30 -32.50
CA PRO A 392 -1.94 34.50 -33.70
C PRO A 392 -0.72 34.57 -34.66
N GLY A 393 -0.03 33.43 -34.83
CA GLY A 393 1.22 33.30 -35.59
C GLY A 393 2.51 33.39 -34.77
N GLY A 394 2.44 33.46 -33.45
CA GLY A 394 3.59 33.32 -32.57
C GLY A 394 4.10 31.87 -32.47
N PRO A 395 5.25 31.63 -31.79
CA PRO A 395 5.78 30.30 -31.63
C PRO A 395 4.79 29.39 -30.91
N ASP A 396 4.55 28.20 -31.48
CA ASP A 396 3.74 27.15 -30.90
C ASP A 396 4.54 26.44 -29.80
N GLU A 397 4.68 27.10 -28.64
CA GLU A 397 5.36 26.51 -27.49
C GLU A 397 4.48 25.43 -26.83
N LYS A 398 5.01 24.20 -26.78
CA LYS A 398 4.33 23.10 -26.14
C LYS A 398 4.20 23.31 -24.62
N ARG A 399 2.98 23.28 -24.16
CA ARG A 399 2.61 23.41 -22.74
C ARG A 399 1.44 22.52 -22.38
N GLY A 400 1.36 22.14 -21.12
CA GLY A 400 0.25 21.31 -20.67
C GLY A 400 0.40 20.81 -19.25
N LEU A 401 -0.26 19.72 -18.98
CA LEU A 401 -0.29 19.09 -17.67
C LEU A 401 0.31 17.68 -17.76
N LEU A 402 1.33 17.44 -16.96
CA LEU A 402 1.74 16.09 -16.63
C LEU A 402 0.77 15.57 -15.57
N PHE A 403 -0.27 14.87 -16.01
CA PHE A 403 -1.28 14.29 -15.14
C PHE A 403 -0.74 13.01 -14.53
N VAL A 404 -0.72 12.94 -13.19
CA VAL A 404 -0.36 11.75 -12.43
C VAL A 404 -1.45 11.50 -11.41
N CYS A 405 -1.94 10.28 -11.31
CA CYS A 405 -2.86 9.92 -10.23
C CYS A 405 -2.62 8.51 -9.71
N TYR A 406 -3.06 8.28 -8.47
CA TYR A 406 -2.96 7.02 -7.74
C TYR A 406 -4.34 6.50 -7.35
N GLN A 407 -4.53 5.19 -7.47
CA GLN A 407 -5.75 4.46 -7.16
C GLN A 407 -5.49 2.97 -7.02
N SER A 408 -6.44 2.24 -6.41
CA SER A 408 -6.33 0.78 -6.27
C SER A 408 -6.97 -0.01 -7.42
N ASP A 409 -7.80 0.63 -8.27
CA ASP A 409 -8.46 -0.01 -9.41
C ASP A 409 -8.53 0.94 -10.63
N LEU A 410 -7.83 0.57 -11.70
CA LEU A 410 -7.79 1.36 -12.92
C LEU A 410 -9.16 1.51 -13.59
N VAL A 411 -9.96 0.43 -13.62
CA VAL A 411 -11.25 0.38 -14.32
C VAL A 411 -12.34 1.10 -13.53
N GLN A 412 -12.37 0.88 -12.22
CA GLN A 412 -13.43 1.44 -11.38
C GLN A 412 -13.22 2.92 -11.04
N GLN A 413 -12.02 3.46 -11.23
CA GLN A 413 -11.66 4.82 -10.87
C GLN A 413 -11.24 5.64 -12.09
N PHE A 414 -9.98 5.62 -12.54
CA PHE A 414 -9.54 6.47 -13.64
C PHE A 414 -10.29 6.22 -14.95
N GLU A 415 -10.38 4.97 -15.43
CA GLU A 415 -11.06 4.68 -16.70
C GLU A 415 -12.56 5.00 -16.64
N PHE A 416 -13.18 4.73 -15.48
CA PHE A 416 -14.57 5.06 -15.27
C PHE A 416 -14.82 6.58 -15.39
N ILE A 417 -14.02 7.39 -14.70
CA ILE A 417 -14.12 8.85 -14.75
C ILE A 417 -13.91 9.33 -16.18
N GLN A 418 -12.89 8.85 -16.87
CA GLN A 418 -12.59 9.27 -18.24
C GLN A 418 -13.71 8.90 -19.21
N LYS A 419 -14.08 7.62 -19.26
CA LYS A 419 -15.01 7.08 -20.24
C LYS A 419 -16.48 7.38 -19.93
N ALA A 420 -16.89 7.11 -18.68
CA ALA A 420 -18.31 7.17 -18.31
C ALA A 420 -18.75 8.59 -17.94
N TRP A 421 -17.83 9.45 -17.51
CA TRP A 421 -18.15 10.80 -17.07
C TRP A 421 -17.62 11.88 -18.02
N ILE A 422 -16.32 12.00 -18.22
CA ILE A 422 -15.68 13.07 -19.01
C ILE A 422 -16.13 13.02 -20.46
N ASP A 423 -15.93 11.91 -21.14
CA ASP A 423 -16.20 11.77 -22.58
C ASP A 423 -17.65 11.40 -22.90
N SER A 424 -18.43 11.04 -21.89
CA SER A 424 -19.84 10.67 -22.10
C SER A 424 -20.70 11.90 -22.35
N PRO A 425 -21.35 12.02 -23.53
CA PRO A 425 -22.29 13.10 -23.79
C PRO A 425 -23.58 12.96 -23.00
N ASN A 426 -23.86 11.80 -22.41
CA ASN A 426 -25.07 11.48 -21.67
C ASN A 426 -24.93 11.61 -20.15
N PHE A 427 -23.78 11.98 -19.63
CA PHE A 427 -23.55 12.12 -18.20
C PHE A 427 -23.60 13.59 -17.74
N PRO A 428 -24.27 13.95 -16.63
CA PRO A 428 -25.06 13.09 -15.74
C PRO A 428 -26.27 12.47 -16.44
N PRO A 429 -26.65 11.22 -16.07
CA PRO A 429 -27.82 10.55 -16.68
C PRO A 429 -29.13 11.19 -16.26
N ASN A 430 -30.24 10.74 -16.88
CA ASN A 430 -31.60 11.12 -16.49
C ASN A 430 -31.88 12.63 -16.62
N ARG A 431 -31.37 13.25 -17.68
CA ARG A 431 -31.65 14.64 -18.05
C ARG A 431 -32.51 14.70 -19.31
N LYS A 432 -33.29 15.79 -19.42
CA LYS A 432 -34.14 16.01 -20.58
C LYS A 432 -33.33 16.07 -21.87
N ASP A 433 -32.25 16.83 -21.85
CA ASP A 433 -31.33 16.98 -22.95
C ASP A 433 -29.95 16.40 -22.58
N LYS A 434 -29.20 15.89 -23.56
CA LYS A 434 -27.87 15.34 -23.33
C LYS A 434 -26.88 16.46 -22.99
N PRO A 435 -26.24 16.43 -21.85
CA PRO A 435 -25.33 17.54 -21.44
C PRO A 435 -24.19 17.82 -22.42
N GLY A 436 -23.69 16.80 -23.09
CA GLY A 436 -22.47 16.87 -23.87
C GLY A 436 -21.25 16.33 -23.08
N PRO A 437 -20.06 16.21 -23.71
CA PRO A 437 -18.82 15.86 -23.02
C PRO A 437 -18.39 16.95 -22.04
N ASP A 438 -17.29 16.72 -21.33
CA ASP A 438 -16.65 17.71 -20.47
C ASP A 438 -16.22 18.95 -21.28
N GLY A 439 -16.58 20.13 -20.79
CA GLY A 439 -16.37 21.38 -21.53
C GLY A 439 -14.93 21.90 -21.53
N MET A 440 -14.02 21.28 -20.77
CA MET A 440 -12.62 21.69 -20.65
C MET A 440 -11.66 20.64 -21.19
N VAL A 441 -11.84 19.38 -20.81
CA VAL A 441 -10.90 18.28 -21.12
C VAL A 441 -11.50 17.17 -21.99
N GLY A 442 -12.80 17.22 -22.26
CA GLY A 442 -13.51 16.23 -23.08
C GLY A 442 -13.17 16.33 -24.57
N ALA A 443 -13.63 15.34 -25.31
CA ALA A 443 -13.54 15.36 -26.79
C ALA A 443 -14.31 16.55 -27.39
N ALA A 444 -13.91 16.94 -28.60
CA ALA A 444 -14.66 17.94 -29.37
C ALA A 444 -16.13 17.57 -29.47
N GLY A 445 -17.02 18.53 -29.23
CA GLY A 445 -18.46 18.20 -29.25
C GLY A 445 -19.40 19.37 -29.01
N LYS A 446 -20.66 18.98 -28.93
CA LYS A 446 -21.77 19.90 -28.64
C LYS A 446 -22.12 19.80 -27.16
N LEU A 447 -22.23 20.96 -26.52
CA LEU A 447 -22.62 21.12 -25.13
C LEU A 447 -23.97 21.82 -25.03
N ASN A 448 -24.88 21.33 -24.23
CA ASN A 448 -26.18 21.95 -24.01
C ASN A 448 -26.13 22.86 -22.78
N TYR A 449 -26.13 24.16 -23.02
CA TYR A 449 -26.18 25.19 -21.98
C TYR A 449 -27.65 25.41 -21.60
N GLU A 450 -28.01 25.01 -20.38
CA GLU A 450 -29.37 25.03 -19.87
C GLU A 450 -29.67 26.34 -19.13
N THR A 451 -30.84 26.90 -19.42
CA THR A 451 -31.47 27.98 -18.66
C THR A 451 -32.96 27.68 -18.47
N PRO A 452 -33.66 28.31 -17.53
CA PRO A 452 -35.08 28.08 -17.36
C PRO A 452 -35.85 28.29 -18.66
N GLY A 453 -36.38 27.17 -19.18
CA GLY A 453 -37.21 27.17 -20.42
C GLY A 453 -36.45 27.18 -21.74
N LYS A 454 -35.13 27.20 -21.76
CA LYS A 454 -34.34 27.22 -23.01
C LYS A 454 -33.01 26.50 -22.92
N THR A 455 -32.74 25.62 -23.86
CA THR A 455 -31.46 24.99 -24.12
C THR A 455 -30.75 25.73 -25.28
N THR A 456 -29.50 26.11 -25.08
CA THR A 456 -28.66 26.73 -26.13
C THR A 456 -27.45 25.86 -26.38
N GLN A 457 -27.21 25.46 -27.62
CA GLN A 457 -26.12 24.59 -27.97
C GLN A 457 -24.83 25.39 -28.20
N LEU A 458 -23.77 24.99 -27.51
CA LEU A 458 -22.38 25.43 -27.73
C LEU A 458 -21.64 24.38 -28.53
N THR A 459 -20.63 24.78 -29.28
CA THR A 459 -19.73 23.86 -29.99
C THR A 459 -18.29 24.21 -29.66
N LEU A 460 -17.57 23.25 -29.08
CA LEU A 460 -16.16 23.42 -28.68
C LEU A 460 -15.27 22.36 -29.35
N SER A 461 -14.05 22.75 -29.68
CA SER A 461 -13.01 21.83 -30.08
C SER A 461 -12.42 21.11 -28.86
N GLN A 462 -11.61 20.12 -29.11
CA GLN A 462 -10.80 19.51 -28.07
C GLN A 462 -9.62 20.44 -27.73
N PHE A 463 -9.50 20.85 -26.47
CA PHE A 463 -8.43 21.74 -25.98
C PHE A 463 -7.31 20.98 -25.29
N VAL A 464 -7.54 19.75 -24.91
CA VAL A 464 -6.58 18.91 -24.21
C VAL A 464 -6.35 17.65 -25.04
N VAL A 465 -5.12 17.45 -25.48
CA VAL A 465 -4.70 16.32 -26.32
C VAL A 465 -3.78 15.43 -25.52
N THR A 466 -4.09 14.13 -25.47
CA THR A 466 -3.20 13.14 -24.85
C THR A 466 -2.06 12.82 -25.80
N GLU A 467 -0.83 13.11 -25.40
CA GLU A 467 0.39 12.84 -26.18
C GLU A 467 1.24 11.68 -25.61
N GLY A 468 0.77 11.01 -24.59
CA GLY A 468 1.41 9.84 -23.99
C GLY A 468 0.65 9.38 -22.75
N SER A 469 0.60 8.07 -22.52
CA SER A 469 -0.05 7.49 -21.36
C SER A 469 0.62 6.18 -20.94
N VAL A 470 0.71 5.94 -19.63
CA VAL A 470 1.26 4.72 -19.04
C VAL A 470 0.45 4.33 -17.82
N TYR A 471 0.09 3.06 -17.73
CA TYR A 471 -0.34 2.44 -16.47
C TYR A 471 0.87 1.78 -15.81
N ALA A 472 1.18 2.21 -14.61
CA ALA A 472 2.23 1.65 -13.79
C ALA A 472 1.66 1.15 -12.45
N PHE A 473 2.33 0.19 -11.86
CA PHE A 473 2.12 -0.23 -10.49
C PHE A 473 3.28 0.31 -9.66
N VAL A 474 2.98 1.04 -8.61
CA VAL A 474 3.93 1.57 -7.63
C VAL A 474 4.00 0.57 -6.49
N PRO A 475 5.08 -0.21 -6.40
CA PRO A 475 5.18 -1.29 -5.41
C PRO A 475 5.46 -0.76 -4.01
N SER A 476 5.16 -1.57 -3.02
CA SER A 476 5.70 -1.39 -1.67
C SER A 476 7.23 -1.47 -1.66
N LEU A 477 7.89 -0.91 -0.63
CA LEU A 477 9.34 -1.03 -0.46
C LEU A 477 9.75 -2.51 -0.29
N ARG A 478 8.90 -3.30 0.38
CA ARG A 478 9.06 -4.76 0.49
C ARG A 478 9.13 -5.40 -0.90
N LEU A 479 8.16 -5.12 -1.78
CA LEU A 479 8.18 -5.69 -3.13
C LEU A 479 9.37 -5.20 -3.96
N LEU A 480 9.82 -3.94 -3.79
CA LEU A 480 11.03 -3.46 -4.47
C LEU A 480 12.26 -4.31 -4.14
N ARG A 481 12.44 -4.69 -2.87
CA ARG A 481 13.53 -5.59 -2.46
C ARG A 481 13.43 -6.93 -3.15
N LEU A 482 12.22 -7.51 -3.18
CA LEU A 482 11.96 -8.78 -3.86
C LEU A 482 12.22 -8.73 -5.36
N LEU A 483 11.77 -7.66 -6.03
CA LEU A 483 12.03 -7.46 -7.46
C LEU A 483 13.53 -7.30 -7.76
N GLY A 484 14.27 -6.67 -6.86
CA GLY A 484 15.75 -6.66 -6.93
C GLY A 484 16.34 -8.06 -6.93
N ASP A 485 15.74 -9.00 -6.23
CA ASP A 485 16.13 -10.41 -6.19
C ASP A 485 15.52 -11.28 -7.31
N GLY A 486 14.71 -10.67 -8.18
CA GLY A 486 14.00 -11.39 -9.26
C GLY A 486 12.80 -12.18 -8.76
N ARG A 487 12.21 -11.76 -7.64
CA ARG A 487 11.05 -12.41 -7.01
C ARG A 487 9.85 -11.46 -6.98
N LEU A 488 8.65 -12.03 -6.91
CA LEU A 488 7.40 -11.28 -6.71
C LEU A 488 6.81 -11.53 -5.33
N THR A 489 7.05 -12.69 -4.80
CA THR A 489 6.55 -13.13 -3.51
C THR A 489 7.72 -13.40 -2.59
N ASP A 490 7.49 -13.30 -1.30
CA ASP A 490 8.39 -13.86 -0.31
C ASP A 490 8.42 -15.41 -0.38
N GLU A 491 7.88 -16.02 -1.47
CA GLU A 491 8.13 -17.43 -1.68
C GLU A 491 9.64 -17.62 -1.61
N PRO A 492 10.13 -18.31 -0.60
CA PRO A 492 11.51 -18.73 -0.63
C PRO A 492 11.72 -19.56 -1.90
N PRO A 493 12.92 -19.67 -2.41
CA PRO A 493 13.23 -20.72 -3.36
C PRO A 493 12.59 -22.01 -2.84
N ALA A 494 12.13 -22.91 -3.69
CA ALA A 494 11.27 -24.09 -3.44
C ALA A 494 11.68 -25.03 -2.27
N ASP A 495 12.43 -24.56 -1.31
CA ASP A 495 13.06 -25.22 -0.16
C ASP A 495 12.77 -24.57 1.20
N VAL A 496 11.66 -23.80 1.40
CA VAL A 496 11.23 -23.52 2.76
C VAL A 496 10.67 -24.80 3.35
N ARG A 497 11.45 -25.35 4.23
CA ARG A 497 11.07 -26.52 4.99
C ARG A 497 10.47 -26.06 6.34
N PRO A 498 9.43 -26.76 6.83
CA PRO A 498 8.84 -26.45 8.10
C PRO A 498 9.90 -26.33 9.20
N THR A 499 9.72 -25.40 10.11
CA THR A 499 10.54 -25.33 11.32
C THR A 499 10.09 -26.43 12.26
N ASP A 500 11.01 -27.29 12.67
CA ASP A 500 10.69 -28.44 13.52
C ASP A 500 10.42 -28.01 14.97
N ALA A 501 11.14 -26.99 15.47
CA ALA A 501 10.96 -26.48 16.84
C ALA A 501 11.61 -25.10 17.03
N PHE A 502 11.20 -24.37 18.06
CA PHE A 502 11.82 -23.12 18.49
C PHE A 502 12.38 -23.23 19.91
N LEU A 503 13.58 -22.70 20.14
CA LEU A 503 14.15 -22.54 21.47
C LEU A 503 14.37 -21.05 21.74
N PRO A 504 13.68 -20.45 22.74
CA PRO A 504 13.94 -19.07 23.13
C PRO A 504 15.36 -18.92 23.71
N ILE A 505 16.17 -18.02 23.16
CA ILE A 505 17.54 -17.81 23.62
C ILE A 505 17.49 -17.09 24.97
N PRO A 506 18.05 -17.70 26.03
CA PRO A 506 18.00 -17.13 27.37
C PRO A 506 18.68 -15.76 27.45
N GLY A 507 18.10 -14.82 28.20
CA GLY A 507 18.62 -13.47 28.35
C GLY A 507 18.41 -12.56 27.15
N MET A 508 17.88 -13.06 26.05
CA MET A 508 17.64 -12.30 24.81
C MET A 508 16.14 -12.24 24.44
N GLN A 509 15.26 -12.41 25.41
CA GLN A 509 13.82 -12.25 25.23
C GLN A 509 13.40 -10.84 25.63
N ARG A 510 12.62 -10.18 24.77
CA ARG A 510 12.11 -8.80 24.97
C ARG A 510 13.23 -7.77 25.16
N ASP A 511 14.39 -8.01 24.53
CA ASP A 511 15.52 -7.08 24.53
C ASP A 511 15.39 -6.11 23.35
N ASN A 512 15.30 -4.80 23.64
CA ASN A 512 15.14 -3.75 22.64
C ASN A 512 13.93 -3.97 21.70
N ARG A 513 12.80 -4.43 22.25
CA ARG A 513 11.58 -4.79 21.53
C ARG A 513 11.76 -5.93 20.53
N LYS A 514 12.67 -6.84 20.79
CA LYS A 514 12.90 -8.06 20.01
C LYS A 514 13.10 -9.24 20.95
N SER A 515 12.64 -10.41 20.50
CA SER A 515 12.88 -11.69 21.16
C SER A 515 13.65 -12.60 20.21
N TRP A 516 14.69 -13.25 20.69
CA TRP A 516 15.59 -14.07 19.90
C TRP A 516 15.36 -15.55 20.13
N TYR A 517 15.42 -16.32 19.04
CA TYR A 517 15.17 -17.76 19.05
C TYR A 517 16.19 -18.51 18.22
N TRP A 518 16.45 -19.75 18.61
CA TRP A 518 16.98 -20.77 17.71
C TRP A 518 15.82 -21.51 17.09
N ALA A 519 15.68 -21.43 15.76
CA ALA A 519 14.73 -22.19 14.97
C ALA A 519 15.44 -23.39 14.36
N TYR A 520 14.90 -24.58 14.58
CA TYR A 520 15.48 -25.82 14.07
C TYR A 520 14.76 -26.25 12.81
N GLY A 521 15.51 -26.73 11.82
CA GLY A 521 14.96 -27.17 10.56
C GLY A 521 16.01 -27.85 9.68
N THR A 522 15.68 -28.04 8.41
CA THR A 522 16.59 -28.65 7.43
C THR A 522 17.25 -27.55 6.61
N GLY A 523 18.58 -27.59 6.49
CA GLY A 523 19.37 -26.70 5.63
C GLY A 523 19.30 -27.07 4.15
N GLY A 524 19.82 -26.21 3.27
CA GLY A 524 19.84 -26.40 1.82
C GLY A 524 20.58 -27.66 1.34
N ASP A 525 21.49 -28.20 2.14
CA ASP A 525 22.23 -29.47 1.90
C ASP A 525 21.50 -30.73 2.40
N GLY A 526 20.29 -30.55 2.99
CA GLY A 526 19.50 -31.63 3.57
C GLY A 526 19.88 -32.00 5.01
N GLY A 527 20.91 -31.37 5.58
CA GLY A 527 21.32 -31.56 6.96
C GLY A 527 20.47 -30.72 7.95
N SER A 528 20.37 -31.15 9.20
CA SER A 528 19.67 -30.37 10.23
C SER A 528 20.50 -29.18 10.69
N VAL A 529 19.85 -28.04 10.77
CA VAL A 529 20.49 -26.76 11.09
C VAL A 529 19.75 -26.05 12.22
N CYS A 530 20.48 -25.16 12.87
CA CYS A 530 19.97 -24.17 13.81
C CYS A 530 20.11 -22.79 13.18
N ARG A 531 19.00 -22.08 13.07
CA ARG A 531 18.94 -20.67 12.62
C ARG A 531 18.78 -19.76 13.82
N THR A 532 19.56 -18.69 13.87
CA THR A 532 19.36 -17.64 14.85
C THR A 532 18.46 -16.56 14.25
N ILE A 533 17.29 -16.43 14.82
CA ILE A 533 16.28 -15.45 14.36
C ILE A 533 15.93 -14.48 15.48
N SER A 534 15.51 -13.27 15.13
CA SER A 534 14.84 -12.35 16.04
C SER A 534 13.46 -12.00 15.52
N ILE A 535 12.52 -11.80 16.42
CA ILE A 535 11.13 -11.44 16.14
C ILE A 535 10.82 -10.16 16.90
N SER A 536 10.23 -9.17 16.24
CA SER A 536 9.75 -7.94 16.91
C SER A 536 8.60 -8.27 17.86
N ASP A 537 8.55 -7.54 19.00
CA ASP A 537 7.47 -7.69 19.96
C ASP A 537 6.15 -7.15 19.38
N GLY A 538 5.05 -7.84 19.66
CA GLY A 538 3.71 -7.50 19.20
C GLY A 538 3.08 -8.58 18.31
N ASP A 539 1.84 -8.35 17.90
CA ASP A 539 1.03 -9.25 17.06
C ASP A 539 1.35 -9.18 15.56
N GLU A 540 1.92 -8.05 15.10
CA GLU A 540 2.46 -7.89 13.76
C GLU A 540 3.96 -8.20 13.79
N HIS A 541 4.29 -9.43 13.47
CA HIS A 541 5.69 -9.84 13.54
C HIS A 541 6.53 -9.28 12.39
N THR A 542 7.71 -8.80 12.73
CA THR A 542 8.80 -8.60 11.78
C THR A 542 9.93 -9.53 12.23
N ASP A 543 10.21 -10.55 11.44
CA ASP A 543 11.24 -11.53 11.73
C ASP A 543 12.50 -11.28 10.89
N VAL A 544 13.66 -11.51 11.51
CA VAL A 544 14.96 -11.29 10.89
C VAL A 544 15.84 -12.50 11.14
N ARG A 545 16.54 -12.97 10.11
CA ARG A 545 17.61 -13.95 10.24
C ARG A 545 18.88 -13.24 10.63
N GLU A 546 19.27 -13.39 11.89
CA GLU A 546 20.39 -12.66 12.49
C GLU A 546 21.75 -13.28 12.15
N ARG A 547 21.78 -14.59 11.84
CA ARG A 547 23.01 -15.32 11.49
C ARG A 547 22.75 -16.40 10.43
N PRO A 548 23.76 -16.76 9.63
CA PRO A 548 23.69 -17.91 8.72
C PRO A 548 23.34 -19.21 9.47
N ASP A 549 22.77 -20.17 8.75
CA ASP A 549 22.50 -21.52 9.29
C ASP A 549 23.77 -22.19 9.79
N ARG A 550 23.66 -22.83 10.94
CA ARG A 550 24.74 -23.59 11.55
C ARG A 550 24.31 -25.03 11.75
N PRO A 551 25.13 -26.02 11.35
CA PRO A 551 24.83 -27.42 11.64
C PRO A 551 24.65 -27.65 13.15
N LEU A 552 23.74 -28.55 13.54
CA LEU A 552 23.54 -28.89 14.96
C LEU A 552 24.82 -29.36 15.63
N SER A 553 25.68 -30.04 14.89
CA SER A 553 27.01 -30.49 15.37
C SER A 553 27.92 -29.35 15.83
N THR A 554 27.59 -28.10 15.57
CA THR A 554 28.33 -26.92 16.07
C THR A 554 28.34 -26.88 17.59
N TRP A 555 27.29 -27.34 18.26
CA TRP A 555 27.22 -27.29 19.72
C TRP A 555 27.32 -28.69 20.35
N PRO A 556 28.12 -28.87 21.39
CA PRO A 556 28.28 -30.16 22.07
C PRO A 556 26.97 -30.74 22.63
N CYS A 557 26.03 -29.90 23.02
CA CYS A 557 24.74 -30.34 23.56
C CYS A 557 23.86 -31.06 22.54
N TYR A 558 24.11 -30.90 21.24
CA TYR A 558 23.44 -31.61 20.15
C TYR A 558 24.24 -32.78 19.56
N ALA A 559 25.32 -33.20 20.21
CA ALA A 559 26.10 -34.34 19.73
C ALA A 559 25.19 -35.57 19.50
N GLY A 560 25.21 -36.14 18.28
CA GLY A 560 24.37 -37.27 17.88
C GLY A 560 22.92 -36.95 17.60
N VAL A 561 22.49 -35.69 17.67
CA VAL A 561 21.14 -35.25 17.26
C VAL A 561 21.12 -34.99 15.75
N THR A 562 20.31 -35.77 15.04
CA THR A 562 20.12 -35.62 13.58
C THR A 562 18.94 -34.72 13.24
N LYS A 563 17.95 -34.57 14.15
CA LYS A 563 16.79 -33.70 14.03
C LYS A 563 16.28 -33.36 15.43
N VAL A 564 15.89 -32.11 15.66
CA VAL A 564 15.16 -31.70 16.86
C VAL A 564 13.67 -31.79 16.56
N ASP A 565 12.94 -32.60 17.32
CA ASP A 565 11.51 -32.80 17.11
C ASP A 565 10.66 -31.80 17.94
N ALA A 566 11.07 -31.52 19.19
CA ALA A 566 10.41 -30.56 20.07
C ALA A 566 11.36 -30.07 21.18
N VAL A 567 11.05 -28.92 21.76
CA VAL A 567 11.79 -28.34 22.89
C VAL A 567 10.81 -27.91 23.98
N LEU A 568 11.11 -28.29 25.23
CA LEU A 568 10.32 -27.88 26.38
C LEU A 568 11.20 -27.20 27.43
N PRO A 569 10.94 -25.94 27.79
CA PRO A 569 11.62 -25.27 28.90
C PRO A 569 11.36 -26.00 30.22
N VAL A 570 12.41 -26.25 31.00
CA VAL A 570 12.24 -26.86 32.33
C VAL A 570 11.64 -25.83 33.27
N PRO A 571 10.48 -26.10 33.90
CA PRO A 571 9.87 -25.19 34.85
C PRO A 571 10.81 -24.82 35.97
N ASP A 572 10.85 -23.56 36.36
CA ASP A 572 11.72 -22.96 37.41
C ASP A 572 13.25 -23.09 37.23
N GLU A 573 13.70 -23.59 36.08
CA GLU A 573 15.11 -23.72 35.75
C GLU A 573 15.58 -22.76 34.64
N GLN A 574 14.84 -21.64 34.48
CA GLN A 574 15.15 -20.60 33.50
C GLN A 574 16.01 -19.50 34.17
N ARG A 575 17.15 -19.16 33.55
CA ARG A 575 18.09 -18.14 33.97
C ARG A 575 18.68 -18.37 35.37
N ILE A 576 18.86 -19.63 35.75
CA ILE A 576 19.52 -20.00 37.00
C ILE A 576 21.04 -20.04 36.81
N ASN A 577 21.75 -19.23 37.59
CA ASN A 577 23.21 -19.06 37.46
C ASN A 577 23.69 -18.73 36.03
N GLY A 578 22.96 -17.86 35.32
CA GLY A 578 23.26 -17.44 33.95
C GLY A 578 23.01 -18.50 32.87
N ARG A 579 22.20 -19.52 33.16
CA ARG A 579 21.82 -20.56 32.20
C ARG A 579 20.34 -20.93 32.35
N SER A 580 19.74 -21.39 31.25
CA SER A 580 18.39 -21.96 31.24
C SER A 580 18.43 -23.40 30.78
N ARG A 581 17.58 -24.25 31.36
CA ARG A 581 17.52 -25.67 31.05
C ARG A 581 16.30 -26.00 30.20
N PHE A 582 16.49 -26.98 29.27
CA PHE A 582 15.47 -27.41 28.34
C PHE A 582 15.54 -28.94 28.21
N TRP A 583 14.35 -29.57 28.12
CA TRP A 583 14.23 -30.92 27.58
C TRP A 583 14.17 -30.83 26.06
N LEU A 584 15.14 -31.47 25.39
CA LEU A 584 15.21 -31.57 23.95
C LEU A 584 14.75 -32.94 23.51
N PHE A 585 13.73 -32.99 22.66
CA PHE A 585 13.19 -34.22 22.10
C PHE A 585 13.76 -34.42 20.70
N HIS A 586 14.24 -35.65 20.40
CA HIS A 586 14.81 -35.98 19.10
C HIS A 586 14.68 -37.49 18.84
N THR A 587 14.83 -37.90 17.57
CA THR A 587 14.70 -39.31 17.19
C THR A 587 16.06 -39.98 17.06
N VAL A 588 16.21 -41.14 17.66
CA VAL A 588 17.37 -42.04 17.54
C VAL A 588 16.87 -43.41 17.09
N GLU A 589 17.42 -43.96 15.99
CA GLU A 589 17.04 -45.27 15.45
C GLU A 589 15.51 -45.49 15.33
N GLY A 590 14.78 -44.43 14.89
CA GLY A 590 13.33 -44.48 14.70
C GLY A 590 12.50 -44.39 15.97
N ARG A 591 13.11 -44.14 17.13
CA ARG A 591 12.43 -43.92 18.40
C ARG A 591 12.73 -42.54 18.94
N GLN A 592 11.71 -41.83 19.40
CA GLN A 592 11.93 -40.54 20.03
C GLN A 592 12.44 -40.71 21.46
N VAL A 593 13.48 -39.95 21.76
CA VAL A 593 14.12 -39.84 23.08
C VAL A 593 14.19 -38.39 23.50
N TYR A 594 14.49 -38.12 24.74
CA TYR A 594 14.76 -36.77 25.22
C TYR A 594 16.05 -36.69 26.02
N ARG A 595 16.71 -35.52 26.00
CA ARG A 595 17.87 -35.19 26.81
C ARG A 595 17.65 -33.87 27.55
N LEU A 596 18.42 -33.63 28.60
CA LEU A 596 18.46 -32.35 29.29
C LEU A 596 19.68 -31.55 28.81
N ILE A 597 19.42 -30.37 28.30
CA ILE A 597 20.45 -29.41 27.88
C ILE A 597 20.34 -28.13 28.68
N SER A 598 21.44 -27.38 28.79
CA SER A 598 21.42 -26.02 29.32
C SER A 598 22.09 -25.05 28.34
N ILE A 599 21.45 -23.89 28.17
CA ILE A 599 21.87 -22.81 27.27
C ILE A 599 22.22 -21.61 28.14
N ALA A 600 23.39 -20.99 27.88
CA ALA A 600 23.84 -19.80 28.60
C ALA A 600 23.00 -18.56 28.24
N ASP A 601 22.82 -17.66 29.19
CA ASP A 601 22.23 -16.35 28.91
C ASP A 601 23.11 -15.60 27.90
N GLY A 602 22.51 -15.02 26.89
CA GLY A 602 23.24 -14.34 25.79
C GLY A 602 24.09 -15.27 24.93
N ALA A 603 23.63 -16.50 24.66
CA ALA A 603 24.36 -17.51 23.89
C ALA A 603 24.88 -17.05 22.53
N GLU A 604 24.29 -15.99 21.95
CA GLU A 604 24.69 -15.39 20.68
C GLU A 604 25.63 -14.15 20.85
N THR A 605 25.99 -13.78 22.07
CA THR A 605 26.76 -12.57 22.35
C THR A 605 28.26 -12.87 22.65
N GLY A 606 28.94 -13.54 21.70
CA GLY A 606 30.39 -13.74 21.76
C GLY A 606 30.87 -14.96 22.57
N LEU A 607 29.97 -15.85 22.97
CA LEU A 607 30.33 -17.13 23.60
C LEU A 607 30.78 -18.16 22.55
N THR A 608 31.70 -19.03 22.91
CA THR A 608 32.03 -20.21 22.10
C THR A 608 30.88 -21.23 22.17
N PRO A 609 30.73 -22.16 21.20
CA PRO A 609 29.70 -23.19 21.24
C PRO A 609 29.71 -24.01 22.55
N GLU A 610 30.87 -24.32 23.11
CA GLU A 610 31.04 -25.04 24.39
C GLU A 610 30.55 -24.22 25.59
N GLN A 611 30.72 -22.90 25.53
CA GLN A 611 30.21 -21.99 26.56
C GLN A 611 28.70 -21.78 26.43
N ALA A 612 28.18 -21.67 25.18
CA ALA A 612 26.79 -21.41 24.89
C ALA A 612 25.87 -22.58 25.23
N GLY A 613 26.20 -23.82 24.81
CA GLY A 613 25.35 -25.00 24.98
C GLY A 613 26.06 -26.15 25.70
N ARG A 614 25.38 -26.78 26.68
CA ARG A 614 25.90 -27.91 27.45
C ARG A 614 24.89 -29.04 27.55
N LEU A 615 25.35 -30.30 27.44
CA LEU A 615 24.57 -31.49 27.74
C LEU A 615 24.61 -31.74 29.24
N ASP A 616 23.47 -31.59 29.94
CA ASP A 616 23.38 -31.81 31.39
C ASP A 616 23.04 -33.26 31.73
N ARG A 617 22.18 -33.91 30.91
CA ARG A 617 21.84 -35.34 31.01
C ARG A 617 21.70 -35.98 29.62
N PRO A 618 22.22 -37.20 29.44
CA PRO A 618 22.15 -37.94 28.18
C PRO A 618 20.71 -38.41 27.88
N ASP A 619 20.55 -39.00 26.69
CA ASP A 619 19.27 -39.48 26.15
C ASP A 619 18.58 -40.48 27.08
N ARG A 620 17.26 -40.29 27.18
CA ARG A 620 16.32 -41.17 27.90
C ARG A 620 15.09 -41.44 27.06
N ALA A 621 14.49 -42.62 27.24
CA ALA A 621 13.25 -42.98 26.58
C ALA A 621 12.09 -42.13 27.09
N LEU A 622 11.10 -41.87 26.21
CA LEU A 622 9.84 -41.18 26.61
C LEU A 622 9.11 -41.87 27.75
N SER A 623 9.25 -43.18 27.89
CA SER A 623 8.65 -43.95 28.98
C SER A 623 9.14 -43.55 30.38
N ALA A 624 10.14 -42.70 30.51
CA ALA A 624 10.53 -42.10 31.77
C ALA A 624 9.55 -41.01 32.25
N TRP A 625 8.63 -40.58 31.39
CA TRP A 625 7.53 -39.64 31.71
C TRP A 625 6.24 -40.40 31.90
N GLU A 626 5.63 -40.29 33.07
CA GLU A 626 4.32 -40.90 33.35
C GLU A 626 3.22 -40.32 32.49
N SER A 627 3.29 -38.99 32.24
CA SER A 627 2.33 -38.28 31.42
C SER A 627 2.42 -38.60 29.91
N PHE A 628 3.53 -39.19 29.44
CA PHE A 628 3.70 -39.61 28.05
C PHE A 628 3.38 -41.10 27.85
N SER A 629 2.77 -41.76 28.85
CA SER A 629 2.35 -43.14 28.70
C SER A 629 1.45 -43.34 27.47
N GLY A 630 1.84 -44.30 26.60
CA GLY A 630 1.15 -44.59 25.35
C GLY A 630 1.54 -43.71 24.17
N MET A 631 2.36 -42.66 24.34
CA MET A 631 2.88 -41.85 23.25
C MET A 631 4.06 -42.54 22.57
N GLN A 632 4.09 -42.49 21.24
CA GLN A 632 5.23 -42.91 20.45
C GLN A 632 6.13 -41.71 20.09
N GLN A 633 5.51 -40.55 19.91
CA GLN A 633 6.18 -39.33 19.54
C GLN A 633 5.39 -38.14 20.10
N VAL A 634 6.08 -37.16 20.65
CA VAL A 634 5.59 -35.83 20.98
C VAL A 634 5.87 -34.94 19.79
N ASP A 635 4.85 -34.22 19.30
CA ASP A 635 4.94 -33.35 18.14
C ASP A 635 5.19 -31.88 18.58
N ALA A 636 4.40 -31.37 19.55
CA ALA A 636 4.50 -29.97 20.00
C ALA A 636 4.04 -29.79 21.46
N PHE A 637 4.48 -28.71 22.07
CA PHE A 637 4.08 -28.26 23.40
C PHE A 637 3.44 -26.88 23.35
N LEU A 638 2.29 -26.73 24.00
CA LEU A 638 1.67 -25.43 24.21
C LEU A 638 1.55 -25.15 25.71
N PRO A 639 2.26 -24.16 26.25
CA PRO A 639 2.11 -23.80 27.65
C PRO A 639 0.71 -23.26 27.92
N VAL A 640 0.06 -23.76 28.98
CA VAL A 640 -1.26 -23.24 29.37
C VAL A 640 -1.07 -21.81 29.91
N PRO A 641 -1.69 -20.81 29.29
CA PRO A 641 -1.56 -19.43 29.75
C PRO A 641 -2.02 -19.27 31.20
N ASP A 642 -1.28 -18.48 31.98
CA ASP A 642 -1.47 -18.24 33.41
C ASP A 642 -1.41 -19.46 34.34
N MET A 643 -0.99 -20.62 33.81
CA MET A 643 -0.85 -21.86 34.58
C MET A 643 0.62 -22.34 34.65
N GLN A 644 1.55 -21.41 34.50
CA GLN A 644 2.96 -21.70 34.65
C GLN A 644 3.42 -21.37 36.06
N ARG A 645 4.17 -22.27 36.70
CA ARG A 645 4.75 -22.14 38.06
C ARG A 645 3.69 -21.88 39.15
N GLN A 646 2.50 -22.43 38.98
CA GLN A 646 1.43 -22.36 39.99
C GLN A 646 1.50 -23.53 40.97
N GLY A 647 1.75 -23.22 42.24
CA GLY A 647 1.85 -24.22 43.29
C GLY A 647 2.99 -25.24 43.08
N GLY A 648 4.13 -24.81 42.47
CA GLY A 648 5.26 -25.66 42.16
C GLY A 648 5.02 -26.59 40.96
N LYS A 649 4.09 -26.25 40.08
CA LYS A 649 3.78 -26.97 38.85
C LYS A 649 3.51 -26.06 37.69
N SER A 650 3.82 -26.51 36.46
CA SER A 650 3.51 -25.86 35.20
C SER A 650 2.67 -26.80 34.32
N TYR A 651 1.69 -26.24 33.63
CA TYR A 651 0.73 -26.99 32.83
C TYR A 651 0.94 -26.79 31.35
N TYR A 652 0.82 -27.90 30.57
CA TYR A 652 1.03 -27.90 29.12
C TYR A 652 -0.02 -28.73 28.41
N TRP A 653 -0.48 -28.28 27.26
CA TRP A 653 -1.09 -29.16 26.28
C TRP A 653 0.02 -29.78 25.45
N VAL A 654 0.06 -31.11 25.41
CA VAL A 654 1.02 -31.91 24.64
C VAL A 654 0.32 -32.48 23.43
N PHE A 655 0.79 -32.13 22.26
CA PHE A 655 0.29 -32.62 20.99
C PHE A 655 1.14 -33.83 20.58
N HIS A 656 0.47 -34.93 20.22
CA HIS A 656 1.16 -36.15 19.83
C HIS A 656 0.33 -36.98 18.86
N THR A 657 0.95 -37.91 18.14
CA THR A 657 0.28 -38.79 17.19
C THR A 657 -0.17 -40.08 17.86
N LEU A 658 -1.45 -40.40 17.70
CA LEU A 658 -2.08 -41.62 18.15
C LEU A 658 -2.85 -42.27 17.00
N MET A 659 -2.52 -43.52 16.64
CA MET A 659 -3.16 -44.28 15.54
C MET A 659 -3.24 -43.48 14.22
N GLY A 660 -2.21 -42.71 13.90
CA GLY A 660 -2.12 -41.92 12.68
C GLY A 660 -2.79 -40.54 12.70
N ASN A 661 -3.53 -40.20 13.78
CA ASN A 661 -4.14 -38.90 13.98
C ASN A 661 -3.42 -38.13 15.08
N GLN A 662 -3.31 -36.83 14.95
CA GLN A 662 -2.80 -36.01 16.02
C GLN A 662 -3.89 -35.73 17.05
N VAL A 663 -3.54 -35.95 18.33
CA VAL A 663 -4.37 -35.69 19.51
C VAL A 663 -3.59 -34.82 20.48
N TYR A 664 -4.26 -34.28 21.48
CA TYR A 664 -3.61 -33.55 22.57
C TYR A 664 -4.07 -34.05 23.94
N ARG A 665 -3.22 -33.93 24.95
CA ARG A 665 -3.56 -34.13 26.36
C ARG A 665 -3.07 -32.97 27.22
N LEU A 666 -3.70 -32.78 28.38
CA LEU A 666 -3.27 -31.83 29.37
C LEU A 666 -2.41 -32.53 30.42
N ILE A 667 -1.21 -32.03 30.62
CA ILE A 667 -0.30 -32.52 31.66
C ILE A 667 0.09 -31.42 32.63
N SER A 668 0.56 -31.78 33.81
CA SER A 668 1.30 -30.90 34.69
C SER A 668 2.70 -31.47 34.99
N ILE A 669 3.67 -30.60 35.12
CA ILE A 669 5.06 -30.96 35.43
C ILE A 669 5.48 -30.19 36.66
N ALA A 670 6.02 -30.87 37.67
CA ALA A 670 6.61 -30.21 38.84
C ALA A 670 7.83 -29.39 38.47
N ASP A 671 8.05 -28.28 39.17
CA ASP A 671 9.17 -27.41 38.95
C ASP A 671 10.50 -28.13 39.20
N GLY A 672 11.52 -27.79 38.41
CA GLY A 672 12.85 -28.32 38.52
C GLY A 672 13.17 -29.51 37.61
N THR A 673 14.43 -29.97 37.63
CA THR A 673 14.96 -30.96 36.69
C THR A 673 14.61 -32.43 37.05
N ALA A 674 14.04 -32.67 38.23
CA ALA A 674 13.70 -34.00 38.69
C ALA A 674 12.36 -34.50 38.17
N HIS A 675 11.82 -33.86 37.19
CA HIS A 675 10.46 -33.89 36.64
C HIS A 675 9.55 -34.97 37.28
N GLN A 676 8.50 -34.50 37.95
CA GLN A 676 7.34 -35.32 38.31
C GLN A 676 6.21 -34.80 37.47
N ASP A 677 5.69 -35.64 36.63
CA ASP A 677 4.66 -35.30 35.65
C ASP A 677 3.39 -36.08 35.85
N VAL A 678 2.26 -35.48 35.55
CA VAL A 678 0.93 -36.07 35.77
C VAL A 678 0.02 -35.79 34.58
N ILE A 679 -0.78 -36.79 34.16
CA ILE A 679 -1.87 -36.56 33.21
C ILE A 679 -3.01 -35.87 33.95
N GLU A 680 -3.30 -34.65 33.63
CA GLU A 680 -4.43 -33.89 34.17
C GLU A 680 -5.72 -34.16 33.39
N ARG A 681 -5.59 -34.36 32.07
CA ARG A 681 -6.68 -34.81 31.18
C ARG A 681 -6.12 -35.70 30.08
N GLY A 682 -6.79 -36.81 29.80
CA GLY A 682 -6.41 -37.74 28.73
C GLY A 682 -6.61 -37.19 27.32
N ASP A 683 -6.25 -38.03 26.33
CA ASP A 683 -6.23 -37.69 24.91
C ASP A 683 -7.56 -37.20 24.36
N ARG A 684 -7.50 -36.17 23.55
CA ARG A 684 -8.64 -35.54 22.87
C ARG A 684 -8.27 -35.15 21.43
N GLY A 685 -9.25 -35.15 20.53
CA GLY A 685 -9.08 -34.72 19.15
C GLY A 685 -8.89 -33.21 19.02
N LEU A 686 -8.24 -32.81 17.95
CA LEU A 686 -8.02 -31.38 17.62
C LEU A 686 -9.33 -30.64 17.34
N ASP A 687 -10.40 -31.35 16.97
CA ASP A 687 -11.74 -30.82 16.70
C ASP A 687 -12.38 -30.06 17.89
N LEU A 688 -11.84 -30.25 19.08
CA LEU A 688 -12.26 -29.49 20.26
C LEU A 688 -11.65 -28.08 20.34
N TRP A 689 -10.66 -27.79 19.52
CA TRP A 689 -10.09 -26.46 19.38
C TRP A 689 -10.74 -25.71 18.23
N ARG A 690 -11.45 -24.62 18.51
CA ARG A 690 -12.07 -23.79 17.48
C ARG A 690 -11.03 -23.15 16.58
N SER A 691 -9.91 -22.74 17.17
CA SER A 691 -8.81 -22.10 16.46
C SER A 691 -7.96 -23.08 15.62
N LEU A 692 -8.08 -24.38 15.84
CA LEU A 692 -7.39 -25.41 15.05
C LEU A 692 -8.32 -26.07 14.01
N ASN A 693 -9.52 -25.53 13.79
CA ASN A 693 -10.43 -26.04 12.76
C ASN A 693 -9.75 -26.05 11.38
N GLY A 694 -9.85 -27.19 10.69
CA GLY A 694 -9.19 -27.41 9.40
C GLY A 694 -7.73 -27.86 9.48
N ILE A 695 -7.08 -27.81 10.65
CA ILE A 695 -5.72 -28.32 10.85
C ILE A 695 -5.79 -29.80 11.21
N THR A 696 -5.08 -30.63 10.45
CA THR A 696 -4.95 -32.08 10.71
C THR A 696 -3.75 -32.40 11.59
N ARG A 697 -2.73 -31.54 11.55
CA ARG A 697 -1.51 -31.64 12.35
C ARG A 697 -0.94 -30.26 12.65
N VAL A 698 -0.64 -30.01 13.90
CA VAL A 698 0.18 -28.88 14.36
C VAL A 698 1.63 -29.32 14.42
N ASP A 699 2.53 -28.56 13.84
CA ASP A 699 3.96 -28.83 13.88
C ASP A 699 4.62 -28.12 15.07
N GLU A 700 4.24 -26.87 15.38
CA GLU A 700 4.80 -26.13 16.53
C GLU A 700 3.89 -24.96 16.96
N PHE A 701 4.05 -24.52 18.20
CA PHE A 701 3.48 -23.30 18.76
C PHE A 701 4.58 -22.32 19.15
N LEU A 702 4.43 -21.07 18.83
CA LEU A 702 5.33 -20.02 19.29
C LEU A 702 4.51 -18.89 19.95
N ALA A 703 4.82 -18.59 21.20
CA ALA A 703 4.19 -17.47 21.89
C ALA A 703 4.56 -16.15 21.22
N VAL A 704 3.55 -15.31 20.91
CA VAL A 704 3.80 -13.98 20.37
C VAL A 704 4.48 -13.12 21.44
N PRO A 705 5.69 -12.60 21.18
CA PRO A 705 6.40 -11.78 22.16
C PRO A 705 5.56 -10.56 22.57
N ASP A 706 5.55 -10.28 23.88
CA ASP A 706 4.82 -9.18 24.52
C ASP A 706 3.28 -9.25 24.45
N MET A 707 2.73 -10.32 23.85
CA MET A 707 1.28 -10.52 23.72
C MET A 707 0.78 -11.70 24.59
N GLN A 708 1.44 -11.94 25.70
CA GLN A 708 1.06 -12.96 26.64
C GLN A 708 0.37 -12.34 27.86
N ARG A 709 -0.76 -12.92 28.27
CA ARG A 709 -1.54 -12.54 29.45
C ARG A 709 -2.04 -11.09 29.44
N ILE A 710 -2.38 -10.59 28.25
CA ILE A 710 -2.98 -9.28 28.06
C ILE A 710 -4.49 -9.40 28.26
N ASN A 711 -5.03 -8.78 29.31
CA ASN A 711 -6.46 -8.84 29.66
C ASN A 711 -7.00 -10.28 29.80
N GLY A 712 -6.18 -11.22 30.30
CA GLY A 712 -6.57 -12.62 30.45
C GLY A 712 -6.57 -13.40 29.13
N LEU A 713 -5.84 -12.91 28.12
CA LEU A 713 -5.68 -13.53 26.81
C LEU A 713 -4.18 -13.64 26.46
N SER A 714 -3.82 -14.69 25.74
CA SER A 714 -2.46 -14.92 25.23
C SER A 714 -2.50 -15.32 23.76
N LEU A 715 -1.62 -14.70 22.94
CA LEU A 715 -1.52 -14.95 21.51
C LEU A 715 -0.41 -15.93 21.18
N PHE A 716 -0.65 -16.80 20.20
CA PHE A 716 0.31 -17.76 19.70
C PHE A 716 0.26 -17.84 18.18
N TRP A 717 1.44 -17.97 17.55
CA TRP A 717 1.53 -18.52 16.20
C TRP A 717 1.41 -20.03 16.26
N VAL A 718 0.61 -20.60 15.38
CA VAL A 718 0.46 -22.03 15.19
C VAL A 718 1.03 -22.37 13.81
N PHE A 719 2.06 -23.18 13.78
CA PHE A 719 2.68 -23.66 12.56
C PHE A 719 2.12 -25.02 12.19
N HIS A 720 1.73 -25.18 10.92
CA HIS A 720 1.19 -26.42 10.40
C HIS A 720 1.50 -26.56 8.91
N GLN A 721 2.07 -27.68 8.48
CA GLN A 721 2.49 -27.89 7.09
C GLN A 721 3.39 -26.75 6.57
N ASP A 722 2.96 -26.02 5.54
CA ASP A 722 3.63 -24.87 4.95
C ASP A 722 2.97 -23.52 5.30
N GLN A 723 2.15 -23.52 6.36
CA GLN A 723 1.33 -22.38 6.78
C GLN A 723 1.50 -22.07 8.26
N TYR A 724 1.03 -20.89 8.65
CA TYR A 724 0.83 -20.51 10.04
C TYR A 724 -0.44 -19.66 10.21
N ARG A 725 -1.02 -19.69 11.41
CA ARG A 725 -2.07 -18.76 11.82
C ARG A 725 -1.78 -18.16 13.19
N ILE A 726 -2.49 -17.08 13.53
CA ILE A 726 -2.43 -16.51 14.87
C ILE A 726 -3.72 -16.88 15.60
N ILE A 727 -3.56 -17.43 16.79
CA ILE A 727 -4.67 -17.77 17.68
C ILE A 727 -4.56 -16.99 18.98
N VAL A 728 -5.70 -16.75 19.61
CA VAL A 728 -5.80 -16.24 20.97
C VAL A 728 -6.40 -17.30 21.86
N ILE A 729 -5.82 -17.47 23.03
CA ILE A 729 -6.27 -18.42 24.04
C ILE A 729 -6.56 -17.65 25.33
N ARG A 730 -7.72 -17.89 25.95
CA ARG A 730 -8.04 -17.38 27.27
C ARG A 730 -7.17 -18.07 28.32
N ASP A 731 -6.67 -17.31 29.27
CA ASP A 731 -5.85 -17.82 30.36
C ASP A 731 -6.61 -18.84 31.20
N GLY A 732 -5.92 -19.93 31.59
CA GLY A 732 -6.45 -21.02 32.44
C GLY A 732 -6.66 -22.36 31.73
N ARG A 733 -7.06 -23.39 32.51
CA ARG A 733 -7.14 -24.78 32.06
C ARG A 733 -8.30 -25.10 31.14
N GLY A 734 -9.31 -24.27 31.11
CA GLY A 734 -10.56 -24.53 30.39
C GLY A 734 -10.56 -23.87 29.03
N HIS A 735 -9.54 -24.09 28.19
CA HIS A 735 -9.26 -23.34 26.99
C HIS A 735 -10.51 -22.84 26.25
N GLU A 736 -10.58 -21.54 26.06
CA GLU A 736 -11.44 -20.86 25.09
C GLU A 736 -10.49 -20.24 24.08
N ASP A 737 -10.62 -20.65 22.82
CA ASP A 737 -9.69 -20.28 21.75
C ASP A 737 -10.43 -19.71 20.54
N GLN A 738 -9.78 -18.80 19.82
CA GLN A 738 -10.28 -18.17 18.60
C GLN A 738 -9.14 -17.92 17.61
N ILE A 739 -9.46 -17.92 16.32
CA ILE A 739 -8.56 -17.47 15.28
C ILE A 739 -8.55 -15.94 15.31
N THR A 740 -7.38 -15.34 15.37
CA THR A 740 -7.20 -13.88 15.26
C THR A 740 -6.73 -13.53 13.86
N VAL A 741 -5.90 -14.39 13.24
CA VAL A 741 -5.46 -14.26 11.86
C VAL A 741 -5.53 -15.62 11.19
N ASP A 742 -6.23 -15.71 10.06
CA ASP A 742 -6.38 -16.92 9.26
C ASP A 742 -5.05 -17.40 8.66
N ASP A 743 -5.06 -18.61 8.10
CA ASP A 743 -3.89 -19.26 7.54
C ASP A 743 -3.14 -18.35 6.55
N ARG A 744 -1.84 -18.22 6.80
CA ARG A 744 -0.88 -17.51 5.96
C ARG A 744 0.26 -18.45 5.59
N PRO A 745 0.81 -18.34 4.38
CA PRO A 745 1.92 -19.17 3.98
C PRO A 745 3.15 -18.90 4.87
N LEU A 746 3.85 -19.98 5.24
CA LEU A 746 5.09 -19.92 6.05
C LEU A 746 6.18 -19.05 5.39
N THR A 747 6.05 -18.84 4.09
CA THR A 747 6.91 -17.95 3.30
C THR A 747 6.91 -16.49 3.77
N MET A 748 5.94 -16.09 4.58
CA MET A 748 5.93 -14.76 5.21
C MET A 748 6.96 -14.64 6.34
N TRP A 749 7.47 -15.75 6.85
CA TRP A 749 8.58 -15.77 7.81
C TRP A 749 9.92 -15.69 7.09
N ARG A 750 10.47 -14.49 6.99
CA ARG A 750 11.72 -14.22 6.25
C ARG A 750 12.91 -14.93 6.85
N SER A 751 12.93 -15.04 8.17
CA SER A 751 14.01 -15.68 8.91
C SER A 751 14.05 -17.20 8.73
N LEU A 752 12.92 -17.82 8.37
CA LEU A 752 12.82 -19.26 8.15
C LEU A 752 13.11 -19.67 6.70
N ALA A 753 13.15 -18.71 5.76
CA ALA A 753 13.53 -18.94 4.38
C ALA A 753 14.98 -19.47 4.29
N GLY A 754 15.19 -20.50 3.47
CA GLY A 754 16.48 -21.17 3.28
C GLY A 754 17.57 -20.31 2.64
#